data_6c01d003b83b908bdf4b4bc7f3218636
#
_entry.id   6c01d003b83b908bdf4b4bc7f3218636
#
_cell.length_a   1.000
_cell.length_b   1.000
_cell.length_c   1.000
_cell.angle_alpha   90.00
_cell.angle_beta   90.00
_cell.angle_gamma   90.00
#
_symmetry.space_group_name_H-M   'P 1'
#
loop_
_entity.id
_entity.type
_entity.pdbx_description
1 polymer ?
#
loop_
_entity_poly.entity_id
_entity_poly.type
_entity_poly.pdbx_seq_one_letter_code
_entity_poly.pdbx_strand_id
1 'polypeptide(L)'
;MTRDTLPGPPALDDRLAQWVGLGAACAVLLLIVLLAGWAASLPGGLLAAVPSVSRFELREVAPGDPDGRGPGGRLVEARERLALPAFIRTDGDQSLHRAVFEIDLDPFIGPEDGFDPARDGDAATAHRPPAKSLVLSQAINGADIYLNGVWINGLAQSSARARFMWFRPLVVELPPKLLRRDGPNRVTLEVNSWEPYFTIAPVLIGPADHAAYVAESIHFLCRTLANASRGFCLLAGLFMVGVWLANRSDPAFGLLGAASLIWAAVYTLSLWIYMPAGWRPAWLWAFYLCAGALNVLLIQFILRYIDQPLSRRALTTLVAISAGAATVWPFLGQVVEWDLDMFWIWVLVPFQAWAILRLARHAWRTRSSDAVLLLVVVLAAGALILHDYNVLMQLVRRAPREDDGTLMRLLTAPIYLTHLALPPLLIVMARVHLAKFRVSVEHVREANRILAEALRRREMELAVSHARQRDLERGEAAQEERERIYSELHDGIGSKLVRTIFSVRDGRLDRDQVERGLLDVLQGVREVISETDTTEHRPIQDILFDYGVDLDALLSAPDFQVSYDIENDRECVLLGGLSKEVMRIVEESVANTLKYARASRLNLSLRLDGDVLVVVVEDDGQSAAGPAPAVRPAFGTSTGQGLINMRERARRMGGEYRFERGPDGARSTLTLPLVAAVAAPRHEVVAPR
;
A
#
# COMPACT_ATOMS: atom_id res chain seq x y z
N MET A 1 10.14 38.38 -9.14
CA MET A 1 8.78 38.85 -8.77
C MET A 1 7.79 37.77 -9.17
N THR A 2 7.66 36.77 -8.31
CA THR A 2 6.66 35.69 -8.45
C THR A 2 5.42 36.11 -7.69
N ARG A 3 4.31 36.26 -8.39
CA ARG A 3 2.99 36.53 -7.80
C ARG A 3 2.60 35.32 -6.98
N ASP A 4 2.55 35.49 -5.67
CA ASP A 4 1.83 34.59 -4.76
C ASP A 4 0.36 34.57 -5.17
N THR A 5 -0.06 33.50 -5.82
CA THR A 5 -1.48 33.22 -6.02
C THR A 5 -2.03 32.78 -4.67
N LEU A 6 -2.82 33.67 -4.06
CA LEU A 6 -3.66 33.32 -2.91
C LEU A 6 -4.46 32.05 -3.23
N PRO A 7 -4.53 31.08 -2.33
CA PRO A 7 -5.37 29.88 -2.53
C PRO A 7 -6.83 30.33 -2.73
N GLY A 8 -7.43 29.86 -3.79
CA GLY A 8 -8.84 30.08 -4.07
C GLY A 8 -9.75 29.53 -2.95
N PRO A 9 -10.99 29.97 -2.84
CA PRO A 9 -11.91 29.47 -1.83
C PRO A 9 -12.06 27.95 -1.96
N PRO A 10 -12.08 27.21 -0.83
CA PRO A 10 -12.18 25.75 -0.84
C PRO A 10 -13.42 25.30 -1.61
N ALA A 11 -13.26 24.23 -2.39
CA ALA A 11 -14.36 23.63 -3.15
C ALA A 11 -15.50 23.19 -2.22
N LEU A 12 -16.72 23.07 -2.76
CA LEU A 12 -17.93 22.72 -1.99
C LEU A 12 -17.76 21.42 -1.20
N ASP A 13 -17.03 20.45 -1.77
CA ASP A 13 -16.69 19.15 -1.14
C ASP A 13 -15.79 19.30 0.09
N ASP A 14 -14.88 20.26 0.11
CA ASP A 14 -14.02 20.54 1.26
C ASP A 14 -14.83 21.11 2.44
N ARG A 15 -15.81 21.95 2.16
CA ARG A 15 -16.71 22.49 3.20
C ARG A 15 -17.57 21.39 3.80
N LEU A 16 -18.10 20.48 2.98
CA LEU A 16 -18.89 19.33 3.46
C LEU A 16 -18.05 18.42 4.37
N ALA A 17 -16.83 18.11 3.95
CA ALA A 17 -15.89 17.32 4.75
C ALA A 17 -15.52 18.01 6.08
N GLN A 18 -15.46 19.35 6.10
CA GLN A 18 -15.25 20.15 7.29
C GLN A 18 -16.40 20.00 8.28
N TRP A 19 -17.64 20.14 7.80
CA TRP A 19 -18.84 20.01 8.64
C TRP A 19 -19.01 18.59 9.19
N VAL A 20 -18.75 17.58 8.40
CA VAL A 20 -18.77 16.17 8.83
C VAL A 20 -17.73 15.92 9.93
N GLY A 21 -16.51 16.47 9.78
CA GLY A 21 -15.47 16.35 10.79
C GLY A 21 -15.80 17.05 12.10
N LEU A 22 -16.33 18.26 12.04
CA LEU A 22 -16.77 19.00 13.22
C LEU A 22 -17.95 18.28 13.90
N GLY A 23 -18.91 17.78 13.12
CA GLY A 23 -20.03 16.99 13.62
C GLY A 23 -19.58 15.72 14.33
N ALA A 24 -18.59 15.00 13.82
CA ALA A 24 -18.02 13.81 14.47
C ALA A 24 -17.33 14.15 15.79
N ALA A 25 -16.58 15.26 15.86
CA ALA A 25 -15.97 15.70 17.12
C ALA A 25 -17.02 16.12 18.16
N CYS A 26 -18.04 16.84 17.73
CA CYS A 26 -19.17 17.20 18.61
C CYS A 26 -19.92 15.96 19.11
N ALA A 27 -20.11 14.95 18.24
CA ALA A 27 -20.73 13.68 18.63
C ALA A 27 -19.90 12.91 19.67
N VAL A 28 -18.58 12.86 19.50
CA VAL A 28 -17.68 12.24 20.49
C VAL A 28 -17.71 12.98 21.81
N LEU A 29 -17.67 14.33 21.79
CA LEU A 29 -17.78 15.16 22.99
C LEU A 29 -19.13 14.96 23.69
N LEU A 30 -20.22 14.95 22.91
CA LEU A 30 -21.56 14.70 23.44
C LEU A 30 -21.65 13.31 24.07
N LEU A 31 -21.10 12.28 23.42
CA LEU A 31 -21.06 10.93 23.96
C LEU A 31 -20.31 10.89 25.31
N ILE A 32 -19.16 11.57 25.40
CA ILE A 32 -18.38 11.66 26.65
C ILE A 32 -19.21 12.35 27.73
N VAL A 33 -19.86 13.45 27.39
CA VAL A 33 -20.73 14.18 28.36
C VAL A 33 -21.93 13.33 28.80
N LEU A 34 -22.55 12.60 27.86
CA LEU A 34 -23.65 11.69 28.16
C LEU A 34 -23.21 10.51 29.03
N LEU A 35 -22.05 9.91 28.74
CA LEU A 35 -21.47 8.84 29.55
C LEU A 35 -21.15 9.35 30.97
N ALA A 36 -20.54 10.51 31.07
CA ALA A 36 -20.23 11.13 32.36
C ALA A 36 -21.51 11.51 33.14
N GLY A 37 -22.54 12.03 32.45
CA GLY A 37 -23.84 12.35 33.02
C GLY A 37 -24.59 11.11 33.52
N TRP A 38 -24.60 10.05 32.71
CA TRP A 38 -25.14 8.75 33.09
C TRP A 38 -24.42 8.20 34.33
N ALA A 39 -23.13 8.22 34.33
CA ALA A 39 -22.30 7.75 35.42
C ALA A 39 -22.48 8.56 36.70
N ALA A 40 -22.67 9.86 36.60
CA ALA A 40 -23.01 10.71 37.77
C ALA A 40 -24.39 10.43 38.35
N SER A 41 -25.31 9.87 37.57
CA SER A 41 -26.66 9.48 38.02
C SER A 41 -26.72 8.10 38.68
N LEU A 42 -25.70 7.25 38.54
CA LEU A 42 -25.70 5.88 39.03
C LEU A 42 -25.98 5.74 40.55
N PRO A 43 -25.43 6.59 41.44
CA PRO A 43 -25.70 6.49 42.87
C PRO A 43 -27.10 6.99 43.32
N GLY A 44 -27.89 7.53 42.39
CA GLY A 44 -29.15 8.22 42.75
C GLY A 44 -30.27 7.31 43.22
N GLY A 45 -30.85 7.66 44.32
CA GLY A 45 -32.20 7.31 44.75
C GLY A 45 -32.40 6.06 45.59
N LEU A 46 -31.63 4.98 45.43
CA LEU A 46 -31.80 3.71 46.16
C LEU A 46 -30.62 3.35 47.06
N LEU A 47 -29.46 3.95 46.85
CA LEU A 47 -28.27 3.75 47.68
C LEU A 47 -28.12 4.94 48.62
N ALA A 48 -28.13 4.67 49.92
CA ALA A 48 -27.89 5.66 50.94
C ALA A 48 -26.39 5.79 51.25
N ALA A 49 -25.89 7.01 51.30
CA ALA A 49 -24.50 7.26 51.68
C ALA A 49 -24.32 7.21 53.20
N VAL A 50 -23.31 6.54 53.66
CA VAL A 50 -22.88 6.52 55.06
C VAL A 50 -22.15 7.83 55.35
N PRO A 51 -22.68 8.69 56.26
CA PRO A 51 -22.11 10.02 56.47
C PRO A 51 -20.85 10.00 57.33
N SER A 52 -20.69 9.01 58.20
CA SER A 52 -19.54 8.91 59.09
C SER A 52 -19.35 7.48 59.62
N VAL A 53 -18.14 7.15 60.01
CA VAL A 53 -17.82 5.94 60.78
C VAL A 53 -18.00 6.23 62.29
N SER A 54 -18.42 5.24 63.03
CA SER A 54 -18.66 5.34 64.49
C SER A 54 -17.37 5.21 65.29
N ARG A 55 -16.35 4.57 64.72
CA ARG A 55 -15.03 4.42 65.35
C ARG A 55 -13.96 4.31 64.26
N PHE A 56 -12.84 4.98 64.50
CA PHE A 56 -11.66 4.90 63.68
C PHE A 56 -10.42 4.60 64.54
N GLU A 57 -9.59 3.63 64.11
CA GLU A 57 -8.29 3.34 64.74
C GLU A 57 -7.23 3.22 63.66
N LEU A 58 -6.08 3.89 63.83
CA LEU A 58 -4.90 3.74 63.03
C LEU A 58 -3.85 3.04 63.85
N ARG A 59 -3.29 1.94 63.31
CA ARG A 59 -2.26 1.13 63.92
C ARG A 59 -1.08 0.94 62.98
N GLU A 60 0.13 0.93 63.52
CA GLU A 60 1.35 0.47 62.85
C GLU A 60 1.38 -1.05 62.88
N VAL A 61 1.56 -1.71 61.75
CA VAL A 61 1.60 -3.18 61.67
C VAL A 61 2.95 -3.69 62.22
N ALA A 62 2.90 -4.64 63.16
CA ALA A 62 4.09 -5.15 63.79
C ALA A 62 5.03 -5.86 62.80
N PRO A 63 6.38 -5.69 62.90
CA PRO A 63 7.36 -6.32 62.02
C PRO A 63 7.34 -7.84 62.13
N GLY A 64 6.52 -8.61 61.96
CA GLY A 64 6.36 -10.06 62.10
C GLY A 64 4.94 -10.54 61.80
N ASP A 65 4.03 -9.61 61.51
CA ASP A 65 2.67 -9.89 61.05
C ASP A 65 2.62 -9.76 59.50
N PRO A 66 2.88 -10.83 58.72
CA PRO A 66 2.96 -10.76 57.30
C PRO A 66 1.64 -10.41 56.63
N ASP A 67 0.53 -10.66 57.28
CA ASP A 67 -0.82 -10.39 56.73
C ASP A 67 -1.44 -9.12 57.28
N GLY A 68 -0.83 -8.50 58.29
CA GLY A 68 -1.34 -7.31 58.97
C GLY A 68 -2.66 -7.57 59.75
N ARG A 69 -2.97 -8.85 60.04
CA ARG A 69 -4.20 -9.30 60.67
C ARG A 69 -4.08 -9.57 62.14
N GLY A 70 -2.87 -9.53 62.67
CA GLY A 70 -2.65 -9.74 64.09
C GLY A 70 -3.18 -8.59 64.96
N PRO A 71 -3.57 -8.86 66.21
CA PRO A 71 -3.98 -7.85 67.15
C PRO A 71 -2.84 -6.94 67.63
N GLY A 72 -1.60 -7.26 67.25
CA GLY A 72 -0.38 -6.54 67.61
C GLY A 72 -0.13 -5.36 66.65
N GLY A 73 0.23 -4.23 67.23
CA GLY A 73 0.64 -3.03 66.52
C GLY A 73 0.45 -1.82 67.41
N ARG A 74 1.34 -0.85 67.31
CA ARG A 74 1.25 0.37 68.11
C ARG A 74 0.04 1.21 67.61
N LEU A 75 -0.89 1.52 68.52
CA LEU A 75 -1.97 2.48 68.20
C LEU A 75 -1.33 3.86 67.93
N VAL A 76 -1.56 4.38 66.75
CA VAL A 76 -1.08 5.71 66.34
C VAL A 76 -2.11 6.75 66.63
N GLU A 77 -3.36 6.48 66.24
CA GLU A 77 -4.48 7.42 66.40
C GLU A 77 -5.80 6.66 66.61
N ALA A 78 -6.70 7.25 67.41
CA ALA A 78 -8.07 6.79 67.55
C ALA A 78 -9.04 7.99 67.56
N ARG A 79 -10.18 7.86 66.87
CA ARG A 79 -11.25 8.86 66.86
C ARG A 79 -12.58 8.15 67.03
N GLU A 80 -13.45 8.74 67.89
CA GLU A 80 -14.81 8.21 68.11
C GLU A 80 -15.76 8.46 66.94
N ARG A 81 -15.45 9.43 66.08
CA ARG A 81 -16.25 9.73 64.88
C ARG A 81 -15.41 10.34 63.78
N LEU A 82 -15.57 9.82 62.56
CA LEU A 82 -14.89 10.35 61.40
C LEU A 82 -15.87 10.47 60.23
N ALA A 83 -15.97 11.66 59.64
CA ALA A 83 -16.85 11.90 58.49
C ALA A 83 -16.30 11.19 57.23
N LEU A 84 -17.19 10.64 56.39
CA LEU A 84 -16.86 10.05 55.13
C LEU A 84 -17.23 10.98 53.95
N PRO A 85 -16.51 10.96 52.87
CA PRO A 85 -15.23 10.29 52.61
C PRO A 85 -14.11 10.85 53.48
N ALA A 86 -13.12 10.02 53.79
CA ALA A 86 -12.02 10.39 54.67
C ALA A 86 -10.67 10.24 53.97
N PHE A 87 -9.79 11.19 54.27
CA PHE A 87 -8.38 11.14 53.94
C PHE A 87 -7.60 11.29 55.24
N ILE A 88 -6.74 10.32 55.51
CA ILE A 88 -5.97 10.25 56.76
C ILE A 88 -4.49 10.09 56.36
N ARG A 89 -3.64 10.96 56.89
CA ARG A 89 -2.19 10.86 56.74
C ARG A 89 -1.61 9.99 57.85
N THR A 90 -0.54 9.25 57.49
CA THR A 90 0.34 8.60 58.45
C THR A 90 1.67 9.33 58.49
N ASP A 91 2.38 9.27 59.58
CA ASP A 91 3.75 9.76 59.66
C ASP A 91 4.60 8.97 58.63
N GLY A 92 5.31 9.67 57.76
CA GLY A 92 5.91 9.24 56.51
C GLY A 92 6.92 8.07 56.51
N ASP A 93 6.69 7.06 57.35
CA ASP A 93 7.44 5.83 57.40
C ASP A 93 6.93 4.83 56.35
N GLN A 94 7.86 4.10 55.71
CA GLN A 94 7.53 3.01 54.73
C GLN A 94 6.96 1.76 55.39
N SER A 95 6.50 1.85 56.62
CA SER A 95 5.87 0.73 57.31
C SER A 95 4.44 0.51 56.78
N LEU A 96 3.99 -0.74 56.81
CA LEU A 96 2.62 -1.08 56.55
C LEU A 96 1.78 -0.57 57.73
N HIS A 97 0.86 0.32 57.42
CA HIS A 97 -0.11 0.81 58.40
C HIS A 97 -1.47 0.15 58.19
N ARG A 98 -2.24 0.01 59.26
CA ARG A 98 -3.58 -0.57 59.26
C ARG A 98 -4.56 0.45 59.84
N ALA A 99 -5.60 0.75 59.12
CA ALA A 99 -6.72 1.57 59.56
C ALA A 99 -7.96 0.68 59.72
N VAL A 100 -8.64 0.83 60.85
CA VAL A 100 -9.87 0.12 61.18
C VAL A 100 -10.98 1.14 61.25
N PHE A 101 -12.02 0.91 60.46
CA PHE A 101 -13.20 1.78 60.40
C PHE A 101 -14.43 0.97 60.81
N GLU A 102 -15.15 1.39 61.84
CA GLU A 102 -16.41 0.78 62.23
C GLU A 102 -17.58 1.64 61.75
N ILE A 103 -18.50 1.01 61.01
CA ILE A 103 -19.70 1.64 60.47
C ILE A 103 -20.90 1.04 61.17
N ASP A 104 -21.74 1.89 61.76
CA ASP A 104 -23.03 1.51 62.32
C ASP A 104 -24.05 1.37 61.18
N LEU A 105 -24.66 0.18 61.07
CA LEU A 105 -25.62 -0.15 60.03
C LEU A 105 -27.08 0.11 60.44
N ASP A 106 -27.35 0.31 61.72
CA ASP A 106 -28.73 0.45 62.24
C ASP A 106 -29.58 1.53 61.55
N PRO A 107 -28.98 2.64 61.04
CA PRO A 107 -29.75 3.63 60.28
C PRO A 107 -30.18 3.14 58.87
N PHE A 108 -29.57 2.08 58.35
CA PHE A 108 -29.74 1.61 56.96
C PHE A 108 -30.44 0.23 56.86
N ILE A 109 -30.50 -0.50 57.99
CA ILE A 109 -30.94 -1.89 58.04
C ILE A 109 -32.06 -1.98 59.09
N GLY A 110 -33.25 -2.45 58.65
CA GLY A 110 -34.37 -2.69 59.55
C GLY A 110 -34.37 -4.11 60.11
N PRO A 111 -35.20 -4.36 61.10
CA PRO A 111 -35.38 -5.69 61.70
C PRO A 111 -35.80 -6.77 60.66
N GLU A 112 -36.45 -6.32 59.57
CA GLU A 112 -36.89 -7.17 58.45
C GLU A 112 -35.75 -7.71 57.60
N ASP A 113 -34.58 -7.08 57.61
CA ASP A 113 -33.39 -7.50 56.84
C ASP A 113 -32.65 -8.64 57.52
N GLY A 114 -32.86 -8.89 58.84
CA GLY A 114 -32.23 -9.98 59.58
C GLY A 114 -32.91 -11.33 59.34
N PHE A 115 -32.15 -12.41 59.50
CA PHE A 115 -32.64 -13.78 59.34
C PHE A 115 -33.65 -14.16 60.42
N ASP A 116 -34.83 -14.69 60.01
CA ASP A 116 -35.85 -15.24 60.90
C ASP A 116 -36.04 -16.74 60.64
N PRO A 117 -35.62 -17.62 61.56
CA PRO A 117 -35.85 -19.06 61.37
C PRO A 117 -37.30 -19.45 61.19
N ALA A 118 -38.23 -18.68 61.78
CA ALA A 118 -39.68 -18.95 61.70
C ALA A 118 -40.27 -18.53 60.35
N ARG A 119 -39.73 -17.47 59.74
CA ARG A 119 -40.22 -16.89 58.49
C ARG A 119 -39.45 -17.43 57.28
N ASP A 120 -38.15 -17.65 57.41
CA ASP A 120 -37.21 -18.02 56.33
C ASP A 120 -36.94 -19.53 56.28
N GLY A 121 -37.46 -20.32 57.23
CA GLY A 121 -37.36 -21.78 57.27
C GLY A 121 -38.18 -22.47 56.22
N ASP A 122 -39.29 -21.86 55.76
CA ASP A 122 -40.14 -22.38 54.66
C ASP A 122 -39.82 -21.62 53.34
N ALA A 123 -38.89 -22.14 52.58
CA ALA A 123 -38.33 -21.51 51.40
C ALA A 123 -39.34 -21.27 50.24
N ALA A 124 -40.61 -21.68 50.38
CA ALA A 124 -41.55 -21.70 49.25
C ALA A 124 -42.48 -20.48 49.16
N THR A 125 -42.66 -19.63 50.20
CA THR A 125 -43.72 -18.63 50.21
C THR A 125 -43.36 -17.25 50.78
N ALA A 126 -42.12 -17.00 51.22
CA ALA A 126 -41.75 -15.76 51.84
C ALA A 126 -41.30 -14.70 50.81
N HIS A 127 -42.04 -13.59 50.78
CA HIS A 127 -41.57 -12.33 50.18
C HIS A 127 -40.37 -11.85 51.01
N ARG A 128 -39.17 -12.32 50.61
CA ARG A 128 -37.92 -11.94 51.25
C ARG A 128 -37.61 -10.52 50.85
N PRO A 129 -37.36 -9.58 51.79
CA PRO A 129 -36.87 -8.27 51.41
C PRO A 129 -35.58 -8.44 50.58
N PRO A 130 -35.38 -7.59 49.58
CA PRO A 130 -34.18 -7.70 48.74
C PRO A 130 -32.95 -7.61 49.65
N ALA A 131 -32.01 -8.52 49.47
CA ALA A 131 -30.75 -8.50 50.21
C ALA A 131 -30.10 -7.12 50.07
N LYS A 132 -29.48 -6.63 51.13
CA LYS A 132 -28.77 -5.36 51.11
C LYS A 132 -27.30 -5.59 50.82
N SER A 133 -26.69 -4.66 50.14
CA SER A 133 -25.27 -4.65 49.84
C SER A 133 -24.62 -3.35 50.24
N LEU A 134 -23.36 -3.47 50.63
CA LEU A 134 -22.45 -2.37 50.84
C LEU A 134 -21.61 -2.17 49.57
N VAL A 135 -21.53 -0.94 49.09
CA VAL A 135 -20.73 -0.53 47.95
C VAL A 135 -19.65 0.43 48.42
N LEU A 136 -18.41 0.03 48.26
CA LEU A 136 -17.26 0.93 48.28
C LEU A 136 -16.99 1.35 46.85
N SER A 137 -17.37 2.58 46.50
CA SER A 137 -17.21 3.09 45.13
C SER A 137 -15.75 3.10 44.65
N GLN A 138 -14.85 3.28 45.60
CA GLN A 138 -13.42 3.10 45.41
C GLN A 138 -12.77 2.49 46.66
N ALA A 139 -12.00 1.40 46.46
CA ALA A 139 -11.23 0.79 47.53
C ALA A 139 -9.76 0.78 47.11
N ILE A 140 -9.13 1.98 47.02
CA ILE A 140 -7.76 2.17 46.49
C ILE A 140 -6.77 1.22 47.16
N ASN A 141 -6.82 1.11 48.47
CA ASN A 141 -5.92 0.26 49.23
C ASN A 141 -6.46 -1.18 49.43
N GLY A 142 -7.68 -1.48 48.90
CA GLY A 142 -8.41 -2.68 49.28
C GLY A 142 -8.93 -2.62 50.71
N ALA A 143 -9.82 -3.54 51.07
CA ALA A 143 -10.32 -3.66 52.44
C ALA A 143 -10.67 -5.11 52.77
N ASP A 144 -10.42 -5.54 53.99
CA ASP A 144 -11.07 -6.73 54.58
C ASP A 144 -12.33 -6.25 55.32
N ILE A 145 -13.44 -6.91 55.04
CA ILE A 145 -14.77 -6.49 55.53
C ILE A 145 -15.34 -7.55 56.47
N TYR A 146 -15.72 -7.11 57.63
CA TYR A 146 -16.33 -7.95 58.66
C TYR A 146 -17.74 -7.42 58.98
N LEU A 147 -18.71 -8.32 59.03
CA LEU A 147 -20.05 -8.02 59.52
C LEU A 147 -20.24 -8.65 60.92
N ASN A 148 -20.48 -7.81 61.92
CA ASN A 148 -20.64 -8.25 63.30
C ASN A 148 -19.48 -9.12 63.81
N GLY A 149 -18.24 -8.83 63.32
CA GLY A 149 -17.02 -9.55 63.70
C GLY A 149 -16.73 -10.80 62.85
N VAL A 150 -17.62 -11.16 61.91
CA VAL A 150 -17.43 -12.26 60.94
C VAL A 150 -16.90 -11.74 59.64
N TRP A 151 -15.78 -12.26 59.14
CA TRP A 151 -15.23 -11.91 57.85
C TRP A 151 -16.18 -12.33 56.73
N ILE A 152 -16.55 -11.39 55.86
CA ILE A 152 -17.46 -11.64 54.74
C ILE A 152 -16.81 -11.45 53.38
N ASN A 153 -15.84 -10.56 53.28
CA ASN A 153 -15.08 -10.35 52.03
C ASN A 153 -13.75 -9.68 52.37
N GLY A 154 -12.73 -9.86 51.51
CA GLY A 154 -11.45 -9.25 51.76
C GLY A 154 -10.56 -9.11 50.58
N LEU A 155 -10.00 -7.91 50.45
CA LEU A 155 -9.04 -7.55 49.43
C LEU A 155 -7.95 -6.62 49.99
N ALA A 156 -7.67 -6.66 51.30
CA ALA A 156 -6.65 -5.81 51.92
C ALA A 156 -5.24 -6.11 51.41
N GLN A 157 -4.38 -5.12 51.43
CA GLN A 157 -2.94 -5.28 51.20
C GLN A 157 -2.29 -6.05 52.31
N SER A 158 -1.17 -6.70 52.04
CA SER A 158 -0.36 -7.40 53.05
C SER A 158 1.10 -7.01 52.91
N SER A 159 1.93 -7.43 53.85
CA SER A 159 3.39 -7.25 53.79
C SER A 159 4.03 -7.90 52.57
N ALA A 160 3.43 -8.95 52.04
CA ALA A 160 3.93 -9.66 50.86
C ALA A 160 3.34 -9.14 49.53
N ARG A 161 2.15 -8.50 49.55
CA ARG A 161 1.41 -8.15 48.32
C ARG A 161 0.87 -6.72 48.39
N ALA A 162 1.34 -5.88 47.46
CA ALA A 162 0.72 -4.60 47.21
C ALA A 162 -0.43 -4.78 46.22
N ARG A 163 -1.51 -4.03 46.43
CA ARG A 163 -2.70 -4.02 45.55
C ARG A 163 -3.06 -2.59 45.18
N PHE A 164 -3.36 -2.37 43.91
CA PHE A 164 -3.86 -1.09 43.42
C PHE A 164 -5.26 -1.30 42.87
N MET A 165 -6.25 -0.70 43.56
CA MET A 165 -7.67 -0.88 43.25
C MET A 165 -8.31 0.43 42.74
N TRP A 166 -7.54 1.26 42.01
CA TRP A 166 -7.95 2.61 41.64
C TRP A 166 -9.28 2.68 40.87
N PHE A 167 -9.61 1.61 40.17
CA PHE A 167 -10.77 1.62 39.26
C PHE A 167 -11.78 0.50 39.54
N ARG A 168 -11.83 0.01 40.78
CA ARG A 168 -12.74 -1.09 41.15
C ARG A 168 -13.63 -0.71 42.31
N PRO A 169 -14.95 -0.63 42.09
CA PRO A 169 -15.90 -0.66 43.20
C PRO A 169 -15.84 -2.07 43.82
N LEU A 170 -15.97 -2.10 45.12
CA LEU A 170 -16.13 -3.33 45.86
C LEU A 170 -17.58 -3.39 46.35
N VAL A 171 -18.33 -4.39 45.85
CA VAL A 171 -19.72 -4.68 46.32
C VAL A 171 -19.68 -5.90 47.19
N VAL A 172 -20.26 -5.80 48.32
CA VAL A 172 -20.34 -6.89 49.29
C VAL A 172 -21.79 -7.03 49.75
N GLU A 173 -22.37 -8.15 49.41
CA GLU A 173 -23.70 -8.52 49.94
C GLU A 173 -23.60 -8.72 51.45
N LEU A 174 -24.54 -8.15 52.19
CA LEU A 174 -24.64 -8.31 53.64
C LEU A 174 -25.46 -9.56 53.93
N PRO A 175 -24.86 -10.69 54.36
CA PRO A 175 -25.61 -11.93 54.57
C PRO A 175 -26.65 -11.75 55.66
N PRO A 176 -27.94 -11.97 55.37
CA PRO A 176 -29.00 -11.79 56.36
C PRO A 176 -28.82 -12.65 57.61
N LYS A 177 -28.16 -13.80 57.50
CA LYS A 177 -27.85 -14.69 58.62
C LYS A 177 -26.89 -14.08 59.64
N LEU A 178 -26.10 -13.08 59.26
CA LEU A 178 -25.16 -12.39 60.13
C LEU A 178 -25.72 -11.09 60.68
N LEU A 179 -26.87 -10.63 60.19
CA LEU A 179 -27.57 -9.44 60.65
C LEU A 179 -28.37 -9.78 61.89
N ARG A 180 -28.18 -8.97 62.98
CA ARG A 180 -28.90 -9.11 64.25
C ARG A 180 -30.20 -8.35 64.15
N ARG A 181 -31.30 -8.97 64.62
CA ARG A 181 -32.59 -8.32 64.69
C ARG A 181 -32.71 -7.41 65.93
N ASP A 182 -32.18 -7.92 67.03
CA ASP A 182 -32.28 -7.26 68.38
C ASP A 182 -30.82 -6.94 68.78
N GLY A 183 -30.29 -5.88 68.28
CA GLY A 183 -28.94 -5.43 68.64
C GLY A 183 -28.20 -4.75 67.48
N PRO A 184 -27.15 -4.02 67.84
CA PRO A 184 -26.42 -3.21 66.86
C PRO A 184 -25.78 -4.06 65.79
N ASN A 185 -25.96 -3.64 64.54
CA ASN A 185 -25.27 -4.21 63.40
C ASN A 185 -24.09 -3.31 62.99
N ARG A 186 -22.90 -3.88 62.86
CA ARG A 186 -21.69 -3.15 62.56
C ARG A 186 -20.91 -3.80 61.43
N VAL A 187 -20.46 -2.98 60.50
CA VAL A 187 -19.43 -3.35 59.51
C VAL A 187 -18.10 -2.79 59.97
N THR A 188 -17.12 -3.64 60.00
CA THR A 188 -15.73 -3.23 60.24
C THR A 188 -14.97 -3.36 58.92
N LEU A 189 -14.36 -2.26 58.49
CA LEU A 189 -13.46 -2.20 57.35
C LEU A 189 -12.04 -2.12 57.84
N GLU A 190 -11.22 -3.12 57.49
CA GLU A 190 -9.80 -3.13 57.80
C GLU A 190 -9.03 -2.85 56.52
N VAL A 191 -8.36 -1.70 56.49
CA VAL A 191 -7.61 -1.25 55.33
C VAL A 191 -6.13 -1.20 55.68
N ASN A 192 -5.32 -1.91 54.91
CA ASN A 192 -3.86 -1.84 55.04
C ASN A 192 -3.31 -0.92 53.95
N SER A 193 -2.32 -0.09 54.23
CA SER A 193 -1.68 0.79 53.25
C SER A 193 -0.17 0.82 53.39
N TRP A 194 0.50 0.74 52.26
CA TRP A 194 1.92 1.06 52.08
C TRP A 194 2.13 2.55 51.76
N GLU A 195 1.04 3.25 51.48
CA GLU A 195 1.07 4.68 51.25
C GLU A 195 1.08 5.44 52.56
N PRO A 196 1.65 6.63 52.63
CA PRO A 196 1.60 7.47 53.83
C PRO A 196 0.21 8.09 54.05
N TYR A 197 -0.81 7.45 53.50
CA TYR A 197 -2.19 7.91 53.63
C TYR A 197 -3.19 6.77 53.40
N PHE A 198 -4.40 6.96 53.94
CA PHE A 198 -5.60 6.18 53.69
C PHE A 198 -6.67 7.02 53.04
N THR A 199 -7.30 6.47 52.02
CA THR A 199 -8.49 7.07 51.41
C THR A 199 -9.66 6.12 51.51
N ILE A 200 -10.76 6.58 52.05
CA ILE A 200 -12.05 5.89 51.98
C ILE A 200 -13.00 6.74 51.18
N ALA A 201 -13.42 6.20 50.03
CA ALA A 201 -14.49 6.75 49.22
C ALA A 201 -15.82 6.70 49.95
N PRO A 202 -16.87 7.40 49.47
CA PRO A 202 -18.21 7.24 49.99
C PRO A 202 -18.60 5.77 50.03
N VAL A 203 -19.07 5.35 51.20
CA VAL A 203 -19.65 4.03 51.40
C VAL A 203 -21.14 4.16 51.18
N LEU A 204 -21.70 3.31 50.32
CA LEU A 204 -23.12 3.32 49.98
C LEU A 204 -23.76 2.00 50.43
N ILE A 205 -25.00 2.06 50.91
CA ILE A 205 -25.77 0.88 51.36
C ILE A 205 -27.14 0.92 50.69
N GLY A 206 -27.60 -0.20 50.20
CA GLY A 206 -28.94 -0.31 49.61
C GLY A 206 -29.26 -1.70 49.06
N PRO A 207 -30.33 -1.84 48.26
CA PRO A 207 -30.74 -3.10 47.66
C PRO A 207 -29.62 -3.72 46.83
N ALA A 208 -29.42 -5.03 46.98
CA ALA A 208 -28.29 -5.75 46.30
C ALA A 208 -28.33 -5.62 44.78
N ASP A 209 -29.50 -5.69 44.16
CA ASP A 209 -29.66 -5.58 42.71
C ASP A 209 -29.22 -4.20 42.20
N HIS A 210 -29.61 -3.13 42.91
CA HIS A 210 -29.20 -1.78 42.55
C HIS A 210 -27.71 -1.54 42.80
N ALA A 211 -27.19 -2.05 43.93
CA ALA A 211 -25.77 -2.03 44.22
C ALA A 211 -24.93 -2.73 43.15
N ALA A 212 -25.40 -3.91 42.71
CA ALA A 212 -24.74 -4.65 41.60
C ALA A 212 -24.77 -3.85 40.31
N TYR A 213 -25.94 -3.27 39.94
CA TYR A 213 -26.03 -2.43 38.74
C TYR A 213 -25.07 -1.25 38.74
N VAL A 214 -24.99 -0.52 39.86
CA VAL A 214 -24.05 0.60 40.02
C VAL A 214 -22.62 0.13 39.90
N ALA A 215 -22.28 -0.96 40.56
CA ALA A 215 -20.92 -1.50 40.53
C ALA A 215 -20.52 -2.01 39.13
N GLU A 216 -21.40 -2.73 38.44
CA GLU A 216 -21.16 -3.20 37.05
C GLU A 216 -21.00 -2.02 36.10
N SER A 217 -21.81 -0.97 36.27
CA SER A 217 -21.71 0.24 35.47
C SER A 217 -20.37 0.95 35.64
N ILE A 218 -19.93 1.13 36.90
CA ILE A 218 -18.60 1.69 37.20
C ILE A 218 -17.50 0.78 36.66
N HIS A 219 -17.65 -0.53 36.83
CA HIS A 219 -16.70 -1.51 36.30
C HIS A 219 -16.61 -1.45 34.77
N PHE A 220 -17.76 -1.34 34.11
CA PHE A 220 -17.79 -1.16 32.64
C PHE A 220 -17.04 0.09 32.22
N LEU A 221 -17.35 1.24 32.81
CA LEU A 221 -16.72 2.51 32.46
C LEU A 221 -15.24 2.53 32.79
N CYS A 222 -14.86 2.19 34.01
CA CYS A 222 -13.50 2.39 34.50
C CYS A 222 -12.54 1.24 34.14
N ARG A 223 -13.05 0.06 33.77
CA ARG A 223 -12.20 -1.10 33.47
C ARG A 223 -12.41 -1.66 32.07
N THR A 224 -13.65 -2.00 31.71
CA THR A 224 -13.91 -2.62 30.41
C THR A 224 -13.57 -1.66 29.28
N LEU A 225 -14.04 -0.43 29.40
CA LEU A 225 -13.77 0.63 28.42
C LEU A 225 -12.30 1.06 28.42
N ALA A 226 -11.66 1.09 29.61
CA ALA A 226 -10.22 1.36 29.71
C ALA A 226 -9.37 0.26 29.04
N ASN A 227 -9.74 -1.02 29.19
CA ASN A 227 -9.08 -2.13 28.49
C ASN A 227 -9.29 -2.04 26.98
N ALA A 228 -10.48 -1.69 26.51
CA ALA A 228 -10.76 -1.48 25.09
C ALA A 228 -9.93 -0.32 24.54
N SER A 229 -9.88 0.83 25.24
CA SER A 229 -9.04 1.97 24.88
C SER A 229 -7.56 1.60 24.82
N ARG A 230 -7.06 0.86 25.81
CA ARG A 230 -5.68 0.36 25.84
C ARG A 230 -5.37 -0.50 24.64
N GLY A 231 -6.23 -1.47 24.33
CA GLY A 231 -6.08 -2.34 23.14
C GLY A 231 -6.08 -1.55 21.84
N PHE A 232 -7.01 -0.62 21.70
CA PHE A 232 -7.07 0.28 20.54
C PHE A 232 -5.79 1.12 20.40
N CYS A 233 -5.34 1.76 21.47
CA CYS A 233 -4.12 2.57 21.46
C CYS A 233 -2.87 1.74 21.17
N LEU A 234 -2.79 0.50 21.67
CA LEU A 234 -1.68 -0.41 21.36
C LEU A 234 -1.62 -0.74 19.86
N LEU A 235 -2.74 -1.19 19.30
CA LEU A 235 -2.81 -1.55 17.87
C LEU A 235 -2.58 -0.33 16.97
N ALA A 236 -3.24 0.79 17.25
CA ALA A 236 -3.05 2.03 16.50
C ALA A 236 -1.61 2.54 16.61
N GLY A 237 -1.01 2.47 17.80
CA GLY A 237 0.37 2.87 18.04
C GLY A 237 1.37 2.02 17.25
N LEU A 238 1.23 0.69 17.26
CA LEU A 238 2.05 -0.22 16.47
C LEU A 238 1.93 0.05 14.98
N PHE A 239 0.70 0.24 14.50
CA PHE A 239 0.44 0.58 13.11
C PHE A 239 1.12 1.91 12.72
N MET A 240 0.92 2.96 13.52
CA MET A 240 1.46 4.29 13.23
C MET A 240 2.98 4.31 13.26
N VAL A 241 3.61 3.64 14.23
CA VAL A 241 5.07 3.49 14.29
C VAL A 241 5.58 2.68 13.10
N GLY A 242 4.91 1.59 12.73
CA GLY A 242 5.25 0.76 11.56
C GLY A 242 5.22 1.56 10.26
N VAL A 243 4.16 2.33 10.03
CA VAL A 243 4.04 3.22 8.86
C VAL A 243 5.13 4.29 8.87
N TRP A 244 5.41 4.90 10.02
CA TRP A 244 6.47 5.90 10.14
C TRP A 244 7.87 5.32 9.91
N LEU A 245 8.14 4.10 10.36
CA LEU A 245 9.42 3.40 10.09
C LEU A 245 9.62 3.11 8.60
N ALA A 246 8.54 2.76 7.91
CA ALA A 246 8.54 2.55 6.46
C ALA A 246 8.70 3.86 5.67
N ASN A 247 8.11 4.96 6.18
CA ASN A 247 8.20 6.28 5.56
C ASN A 247 8.38 7.38 6.62
N ARG A 248 9.63 7.82 6.81
CA ARG A 248 10.02 8.80 7.85
C ARG A 248 9.68 10.26 7.49
N SER A 249 8.89 10.50 6.45
CA SER A 249 8.58 11.86 5.98
C SER A 249 7.72 12.67 6.97
N ASP A 250 6.85 12.01 7.75
CA ASP A 250 5.99 12.68 8.73
C ASP A 250 6.33 12.26 10.17
N PRO A 251 7.22 13.00 10.86
CA PRO A 251 7.61 12.70 12.23
C PRO A 251 6.48 12.89 13.25
N ALA A 252 5.44 13.69 12.96
CA ALA A 252 4.29 13.85 13.85
C ALA A 252 3.52 12.54 13.99
N PHE A 253 3.41 11.77 12.91
CA PHE A 253 2.77 10.46 12.91
C PHE A 253 3.53 9.45 13.80
N GLY A 254 4.85 9.42 13.69
CA GLY A 254 5.69 8.59 14.55
C GLY A 254 5.62 8.97 16.03
N LEU A 255 5.59 10.28 16.34
CA LEU A 255 5.45 10.77 17.72
C LEU A 255 4.12 10.38 18.34
N LEU A 256 3.01 10.51 17.59
CA LEU A 256 1.70 10.11 18.09
C LEU A 256 1.59 8.59 18.24
N GLY A 257 2.20 7.81 17.35
CA GLY A 257 2.31 6.37 17.48
C GLY A 257 3.06 5.97 18.75
N ALA A 258 4.22 6.59 19.01
CA ALA A 258 4.99 6.35 20.23
C ALA A 258 4.21 6.76 21.50
N ALA A 259 3.52 7.91 21.45
CA ALA A 259 2.65 8.35 22.55
C ALA A 259 1.53 7.33 22.83
N SER A 260 0.94 6.74 21.78
CA SER A 260 -0.10 5.71 21.89
C SER A 260 0.40 4.43 22.56
N LEU A 261 1.61 4.00 22.21
CA LEU A 261 2.25 2.84 22.85
C LEU A 261 2.53 3.09 24.34
N ILE A 262 3.06 4.28 24.67
CA ILE A 262 3.30 4.66 26.06
C ILE A 262 2.00 4.80 26.82
N TRP A 263 0.95 5.36 26.20
CA TRP A 263 -0.38 5.39 26.80
C TRP A 263 -0.89 3.99 27.17
N ALA A 264 -0.76 3.05 26.22
CA ALA A 264 -1.12 1.65 26.50
C ALA A 264 -0.30 1.05 27.62
N ALA A 265 0.99 1.41 27.76
CA ALA A 265 1.85 0.99 28.87
C ALA A 265 1.39 1.61 30.20
N VAL A 266 1.09 2.91 30.26
CA VAL A 266 0.55 3.59 31.46
C VAL A 266 -0.71 2.89 31.93
N TYR A 267 -1.67 2.60 31.03
CA TYR A 267 -2.89 1.90 31.40
C TYR A 267 -2.65 0.43 31.75
N THR A 268 -1.66 -0.23 31.19
CA THR A 268 -1.27 -1.58 31.62
C THR A 268 -0.76 -1.56 33.05
N LEU A 269 0.07 -0.58 33.40
CA LEU A 269 0.56 -0.39 34.76
C LEU A 269 -0.61 -0.02 35.71
N SER A 270 -1.50 0.89 35.33
CA SER A 270 -2.64 1.33 36.15
C SER A 270 -3.66 0.22 36.43
N LEU A 271 -3.85 -0.71 35.48
CA LEU A 271 -4.80 -1.82 35.61
C LEU A 271 -4.19 -3.07 36.25
N TRP A 272 -2.91 -3.03 36.58
CA TRP A 272 -2.22 -4.13 37.24
C TRP A 272 -2.59 -4.16 38.74
N ILE A 273 -3.25 -5.22 39.16
CA ILE A 273 -3.94 -5.28 40.46
C ILE A 273 -3.01 -5.86 41.56
N TYR A 274 -2.20 -6.84 41.21
CA TYR A 274 -1.39 -7.59 42.13
C TYR A 274 0.08 -7.50 41.78
N MET A 275 0.89 -7.09 42.75
CA MET A 275 2.35 -7.18 42.61
C MET A 275 3.00 -7.55 43.96
N PRO A 276 4.19 -8.16 43.94
CA PRO A 276 4.99 -8.28 45.16
C PRO A 276 5.27 -6.89 45.76
N ALA A 277 5.17 -6.74 47.07
CA ALA A 277 5.32 -5.44 47.74
C ALA A 277 6.69 -4.80 47.40
N GLY A 278 7.76 -5.59 47.29
CA GLY A 278 9.09 -5.10 46.92
C GLY A 278 9.19 -4.53 45.48
N TRP A 279 8.24 -4.81 44.59
CA TRP A 279 8.23 -4.26 43.20
C TRP A 279 7.53 -2.90 43.11
N ARG A 280 6.84 -2.51 44.15
CA ARG A 280 6.08 -1.24 44.18
C ARG A 280 6.93 0.00 43.82
N PRO A 281 8.14 0.22 44.36
CA PRO A 281 8.96 1.37 43.99
C PRO A 281 9.32 1.37 42.49
N ALA A 282 9.69 0.23 41.92
CA ALA A 282 10.00 0.09 40.51
C ALA A 282 8.77 0.33 39.62
N TRP A 283 7.59 -0.14 40.05
CA TRP A 283 6.32 0.09 39.38
C TRP A 283 5.94 1.57 39.36
N LEU A 284 6.05 2.26 40.51
CA LEU A 284 5.80 3.72 40.60
C LEU A 284 6.77 4.48 39.70
N TRP A 285 8.04 4.15 39.74
CA TRP A 285 9.06 4.75 38.88
C TRP A 285 8.71 4.58 37.40
N ALA A 286 8.38 3.36 36.96
CA ALA A 286 7.97 3.07 35.59
C ALA A 286 6.71 3.84 35.18
N PHE A 287 5.71 3.92 36.08
CA PHE A 287 4.47 4.64 35.84
C PHE A 287 4.72 6.15 35.61
N TYR A 288 5.45 6.80 36.49
CA TYR A 288 5.76 8.23 36.36
C TYR A 288 6.68 8.52 35.18
N LEU A 289 7.63 7.64 34.88
CA LEU A 289 8.48 7.78 33.72
C LEU A 289 7.66 7.71 32.41
N CYS A 290 6.78 6.73 32.31
CA CYS A 290 5.88 6.59 31.16
C CYS A 290 4.92 7.80 31.04
N ALA A 291 4.33 8.24 32.14
CA ALA A 291 3.46 9.41 32.14
C ALA A 291 4.19 10.70 31.72
N GLY A 292 5.42 10.88 32.17
CA GLY A 292 6.27 11.99 31.78
C GLY A 292 6.66 11.94 30.31
N ALA A 293 7.08 10.78 29.81
CA ALA A 293 7.41 10.57 28.41
C ALA A 293 6.20 10.83 27.50
N LEU A 294 5.01 10.38 27.93
CA LEU A 294 3.77 10.66 27.21
C LEU A 294 3.53 12.17 27.06
N ASN A 295 3.67 12.94 28.14
CA ASN A 295 3.52 14.39 28.11
C ASN A 295 4.48 15.06 27.15
N VAL A 296 5.77 14.69 27.19
CA VAL A 296 6.80 15.20 26.28
C VAL A 296 6.46 14.89 24.83
N LEU A 297 6.03 13.65 24.55
CA LEU A 297 5.67 13.23 23.19
C LEU A 297 4.44 14.00 22.66
N LEU A 298 3.41 14.21 23.48
CA LEU A 298 2.21 14.97 23.11
C LEU A 298 2.55 16.44 22.85
N ILE A 299 3.37 17.08 23.70
CA ILE A 299 3.85 18.45 23.49
C ILE A 299 4.60 18.51 22.15
N GLN A 300 5.56 17.62 21.94
CA GLN A 300 6.35 17.60 20.72
C GLN A 300 5.49 17.29 19.48
N PHE A 301 4.50 16.42 19.61
CA PHE A 301 3.53 16.13 18.57
C PHE A 301 2.75 17.38 18.16
N ILE A 302 2.16 18.11 19.13
CA ILE A 302 1.39 19.34 18.87
C ILE A 302 2.28 20.38 18.16
N LEU A 303 3.51 20.58 18.64
CA LEU A 303 4.43 21.56 18.07
C LEU A 303 4.92 21.16 16.67
N ARG A 304 5.10 19.87 16.41
CA ARG A 304 5.43 19.36 15.07
C ARG A 304 4.26 19.50 14.11
N TYR A 305 3.05 19.27 14.58
CA TYR A 305 1.85 19.45 13.76
C TYR A 305 1.69 20.89 13.23
N ILE A 306 2.09 21.88 14.03
CA ILE A 306 2.05 23.32 13.65
C ILE A 306 3.37 23.82 13.05
N ASP A 307 4.28 22.92 12.65
CA ASP A 307 5.61 23.23 12.11
C ASP A 307 6.50 24.13 12.99
N GLN A 308 6.36 24.00 14.31
CA GLN A 308 7.13 24.76 15.31
C GLN A 308 7.82 23.81 16.32
N PRO A 309 8.65 22.86 15.86
CA PRO A 309 9.27 21.88 16.75
C PRO A 309 10.18 22.56 17.77
N LEU A 310 10.28 21.97 18.97
CA LEU A 310 11.26 22.37 19.97
C LEU A 310 12.70 22.24 19.41
N SER A 311 13.54 23.18 19.79
CA SER A 311 14.98 23.04 19.55
C SER A 311 15.50 21.81 20.31
N ARG A 312 16.61 21.21 19.84
CA ARG A 312 17.22 20.06 20.52
C ARG A 312 17.50 20.34 22.01
N ARG A 313 17.98 21.56 22.34
CA ARG A 313 18.24 21.96 23.73
C ARG A 313 16.96 22.01 24.55
N ALA A 314 15.90 22.65 24.04
CA ALA A 314 14.62 22.74 24.74
C ALA A 314 13.99 21.34 24.94
N LEU A 315 14.07 20.47 23.95
CA LEU A 315 13.58 19.10 24.05
C LEU A 315 14.36 18.30 25.10
N THR A 316 15.70 18.35 25.07
CA THR A 316 16.55 17.66 26.08
C THR A 316 16.28 18.18 27.49
N THR A 317 16.08 19.50 27.65
CA THR A 317 15.70 20.09 28.93
C THR A 317 14.35 19.57 29.42
N LEU A 318 13.33 19.53 28.54
CA LEU A 318 12.01 19.03 28.90
C LEU A 318 12.04 17.54 29.28
N VAL A 319 12.79 16.73 28.53
CA VAL A 319 13.01 15.31 28.84
C VAL A 319 13.74 15.15 30.17
N ALA A 320 14.78 15.95 30.43
CA ALA A 320 15.53 15.92 31.66
C ALA A 320 14.68 16.31 32.87
N ILE A 321 13.84 17.35 32.76
CA ILE A 321 12.89 17.73 33.81
C ILE A 321 11.91 16.59 34.08
N SER A 322 11.31 16.02 33.03
CA SER A 322 10.33 14.93 33.15
C SER A 322 10.92 13.66 33.75
N ALA A 323 12.08 13.21 33.24
CA ALA A 323 12.75 12.02 33.73
C ALA A 323 13.34 12.25 35.14
N GLY A 324 13.88 13.44 35.40
CA GLY A 324 14.39 13.82 36.71
C GLY A 324 13.30 13.80 37.77
N ALA A 325 12.15 14.43 37.50
CA ALA A 325 11.00 14.39 38.39
C ALA A 325 10.52 12.96 38.65
N ALA A 326 10.40 12.12 37.62
CA ALA A 326 10.00 10.72 37.75
C ALA A 326 11.00 9.88 38.56
N THR A 327 12.31 10.19 38.49
CA THR A 327 13.36 9.44 39.18
C THR A 327 13.54 9.89 40.64
N VAL A 328 13.44 11.20 40.88
CA VAL A 328 13.58 11.78 42.23
C VAL A 328 12.40 11.41 43.14
N TRP A 329 11.21 11.29 42.55
CA TRP A 329 9.98 10.95 43.25
C TRP A 329 10.06 9.70 44.18
N PRO A 330 10.50 8.50 43.73
CA PRO A 330 10.58 7.33 44.61
C PRO A 330 11.50 7.51 45.81
N PHE A 331 12.44 8.44 45.73
CA PHE A 331 13.39 8.73 46.81
C PHE A 331 12.95 9.85 47.73
N LEU A 332 12.30 10.89 47.19
CA LEU A 332 11.80 12.03 47.98
C LEU A 332 10.42 11.78 48.56
N GLY A 333 9.62 10.89 48.01
CA GLY A 333 8.29 10.55 48.54
C GLY A 333 8.29 9.97 49.93
N GLN A 334 9.47 9.61 50.47
CA GLN A 334 9.69 9.23 51.86
C GLN A 334 9.84 10.41 52.80
N VAL A 335 10.20 11.58 52.26
CA VAL A 335 10.60 12.76 53.04
C VAL A 335 9.63 13.92 52.84
N VAL A 336 8.98 13.95 51.68
CA VAL A 336 8.08 15.04 51.27
C VAL A 336 6.68 14.46 51.09
N GLU A 337 5.77 15.04 51.83
CA GLU A 337 4.38 14.67 51.89
C GLU A 337 3.67 14.58 50.54
N TRP A 338 2.56 13.88 50.51
CA TRP A 338 1.67 13.58 49.34
C TRP A 338 1.44 14.74 48.38
N ASP A 339 1.59 16.00 48.77
CA ASP A 339 1.50 17.17 47.89
C ASP A 339 2.53 17.15 46.75
N LEU A 340 3.61 16.38 46.84
CA LEU A 340 4.61 16.27 45.79
C LEU A 340 4.18 15.34 44.66
N ASP A 341 3.37 14.33 44.86
CA ASP A 341 2.73 13.49 43.83
C ASP A 341 1.96 14.33 42.84
N MET A 342 1.31 15.38 43.41
CA MET A 342 0.54 16.34 42.62
C MET A 342 1.41 17.41 41.98
N PHE A 343 2.52 17.78 42.65
CA PHE A 343 3.46 18.77 42.13
C PHE A 343 4.11 18.36 40.83
N TRP A 344 4.40 17.07 40.67
CA TRP A 344 4.99 16.55 39.42
C TRP A 344 4.09 16.78 38.22
N ILE A 345 2.77 16.58 38.35
CA ILE A 345 1.79 16.88 37.30
C ILE A 345 1.80 18.37 36.98
N TRP A 346 1.86 19.25 38.00
CA TRP A 346 1.87 20.69 37.83
C TRP A 346 3.12 21.25 37.16
N VAL A 347 4.26 20.57 37.26
CA VAL A 347 5.50 20.97 36.55
C VAL A 347 5.30 20.88 35.04
N LEU A 348 4.56 19.92 34.52
CA LEU A 348 4.35 19.72 33.07
C LEU A 348 3.15 20.49 32.52
N VAL A 349 2.17 20.84 33.33
CA VAL A 349 0.94 21.57 32.93
C VAL A 349 1.24 22.90 32.20
N PRO A 350 2.17 23.75 32.66
CA PRO A 350 2.50 24.99 31.96
C PRO A 350 3.02 24.77 30.52
N PHE A 351 3.82 23.72 30.30
CA PHE A 351 4.34 23.38 28.98
C PHE A 351 3.24 22.85 28.06
N GLN A 352 2.29 22.07 28.61
CA GLN A 352 1.12 21.64 27.85
C GLN A 352 0.20 22.81 27.51
N ALA A 353 -0.11 23.66 28.48
CA ALA A 353 -0.92 24.85 28.25
C ALA A 353 -0.29 25.75 27.18
N TRP A 354 1.01 25.94 27.23
CA TRP A 354 1.74 26.67 26.20
C TRP A 354 1.62 26.03 24.81
N ALA A 355 1.76 24.69 24.69
CA ALA A 355 1.60 23.98 23.43
C ALA A 355 0.17 24.10 22.88
N ILE A 356 -0.84 24.00 23.76
CA ILE A 356 -2.25 24.18 23.41
C ILE A 356 -2.51 25.61 22.93
N LEU A 357 -1.96 26.64 23.59
CA LEU A 357 -2.10 28.02 23.18
C LEU A 357 -1.47 28.27 21.80
N ARG A 358 -0.32 27.63 21.51
CA ARG A 358 0.29 27.67 20.18
C ARG A 358 -0.61 27.03 19.12
N LEU A 359 -1.20 25.88 19.42
CA LEU A 359 -2.18 25.21 18.54
C LEU A 359 -3.42 26.08 18.33
N ALA A 360 -3.97 26.68 19.39
CA ALA A 360 -5.12 27.58 19.30
C ALA A 360 -4.83 28.79 18.43
N ARG A 361 -3.65 29.41 18.61
CA ARG A 361 -3.21 30.54 17.77
C ARG A 361 -3.01 30.14 16.32
N HIS A 362 -2.49 28.95 16.06
CA HIS A 362 -2.35 28.39 14.71
C HIS A 362 -3.72 28.16 14.07
N ALA A 363 -4.64 27.49 14.75
CA ALA A 363 -6.00 27.24 14.30
C ALA A 363 -6.75 28.54 13.99
N TRP A 364 -6.59 29.56 14.85
CA TRP A 364 -7.17 30.90 14.64
C TRP A 364 -6.64 31.59 13.39
N ARG A 365 -5.32 31.51 13.15
CA ARG A 365 -4.66 32.17 12.02
C ARG A 365 -4.94 31.47 10.69
N THR A 366 -4.85 30.13 10.68
CA THR A 366 -5.00 29.34 9.45
C THR A 366 -6.45 29.07 9.11
N ARG A 367 -7.36 29.16 10.10
CA ARG A 367 -8.77 28.74 9.99
C ARG A 367 -8.93 27.34 9.41
N SER A 368 -7.90 26.51 9.56
CA SER A 368 -7.91 25.13 9.10
C SER A 368 -8.87 24.30 9.95
N SER A 369 -9.80 23.60 9.32
CA SER A 369 -10.74 22.69 10.00
C SER A 369 -10.01 21.60 10.79
N ASP A 370 -8.92 21.08 10.24
CA ASP A 370 -8.14 20.02 10.89
C ASP A 370 -7.44 20.53 12.15
N ALA A 371 -6.92 21.77 12.13
CA ALA A 371 -6.32 22.38 13.32
C ALA A 371 -7.39 22.71 14.39
N VAL A 372 -8.58 23.17 13.99
CA VAL A 372 -9.70 23.41 14.91
C VAL A 372 -10.17 22.09 15.53
N LEU A 373 -10.34 21.04 14.71
CA LEU A 373 -10.75 19.73 15.18
C LEU A 373 -9.73 19.13 16.15
N LEU A 374 -8.44 19.23 15.83
CA LEU A 374 -7.35 18.79 16.72
C LEU A 374 -7.39 19.56 18.04
N LEU A 375 -7.57 20.89 18.00
CA LEU A 375 -7.68 21.72 19.19
C LEU A 375 -8.86 21.29 20.09
N VAL A 376 -10.03 21.06 19.49
CA VAL A 376 -11.24 20.64 20.22
C VAL A 376 -10.99 19.31 20.94
N VAL A 377 -10.38 18.33 20.25
CA VAL A 377 -10.10 17.01 20.86
C VAL A 377 -9.02 17.09 21.93
N VAL A 378 -7.99 17.93 21.75
CA VAL A 378 -6.95 18.14 22.78
C VAL A 378 -7.54 18.83 24.01
N LEU A 379 -8.43 19.81 23.83
CA LEU A 379 -9.12 20.45 24.95
C LEU A 379 -10.06 19.48 25.67
N ALA A 380 -10.77 18.64 24.94
CA ALA A 380 -11.61 17.59 25.52
C ALA A 380 -10.78 16.59 26.33
N ALA A 381 -9.63 16.14 25.78
CA ALA A 381 -8.71 15.28 26.51
C ALA A 381 -8.19 15.95 27.80
N GLY A 382 -7.84 17.23 27.72
CA GLY A 382 -7.46 18.01 28.91
C GLY A 382 -8.58 18.11 29.94
N ALA A 383 -9.81 18.28 29.50
CA ALA A 383 -10.97 18.33 30.39
C ALA A 383 -11.21 16.99 31.11
N LEU A 384 -11.04 15.86 30.42
CA LEU A 384 -11.13 14.52 31.03
C LEU A 384 -10.03 14.28 32.06
N ILE A 385 -8.80 14.69 31.76
CA ILE A 385 -7.67 14.60 32.72
C ILE A 385 -7.95 15.49 33.94
N LEU A 386 -8.44 16.71 33.73
CA LEU A 386 -8.77 17.63 34.82
C LEU A 386 -9.93 17.09 35.64
N HIS A 387 -10.94 16.45 35.04
CA HIS A 387 -12.03 15.78 35.73
C HIS A 387 -11.48 14.70 36.64
N ASP A 388 -10.68 13.77 36.15
CA ASP A 388 -10.14 12.67 36.95
C ASP A 388 -9.25 13.16 38.08
N TYR A 389 -8.45 14.22 37.81
CA TYR A 389 -7.68 14.90 38.83
C TYR A 389 -8.58 15.50 39.89
N ASN A 390 -9.68 16.16 39.50
CA ASN A 390 -10.64 16.74 40.46
C ASN A 390 -11.34 15.63 41.26
N VAL A 391 -11.72 14.51 40.64
CA VAL A 391 -12.27 13.35 41.36
C VAL A 391 -11.29 12.82 42.38
N LEU A 392 -10.02 12.67 42.03
CA LEU A 392 -8.96 12.23 42.95
C LEU A 392 -8.81 13.22 44.11
N MET A 393 -8.82 14.53 43.83
CA MET A 393 -8.71 15.58 44.86
C MET A 393 -9.93 15.68 45.77
N GLN A 394 -11.12 15.44 45.26
CA GLN A 394 -12.36 15.54 46.07
C GLN A 394 -12.55 14.32 46.97
N LEU A 395 -12.10 13.14 46.56
CA LEU A 395 -11.99 12.00 47.48
C LEU A 395 -11.18 12.34 48.73
N VAL A 396 -10.29 13.32 48.59
CA VAL A 396 -9.39 13.81 49.65
C VAL A 396 -10.04 14.94 50.50
N ARG A 397 -10.94 15.74 49.95
CA ARG A 397 -11.31 17.02 50.53
C ARG A 397 -12.80 17.18 50.89
N ARG A 398 -13.76 16.49 50.21
CA ARG A 398 -15.18 16.78 50.40
C ARG A 398 -16.11 15.65 50.00
N ALA A 399 -17.07 15.33 50.83
CA ALA A 399 -18.22 14.48 50.44
C ALA A 399 -19.15 15.22 49.46
N PRO A 400 -19.71 14.53 48.43
CA PRO A 400 -20.83 15.09 47.67
C PRO A 400 -21.98 15.45 48.57
N ARG A 401 -22.58 16.65 48.41
CA ARG A 401 -23.76 17.09 49.13
C ARG A 401 -24.99 16.85 48.27
N GLU A 402 -26.12 16.59 48.90
CA GLU A 402 -27.42 16.41 48.20
C GLU A 402 -27.82 17.67 47.40
N ASP A 403 -27.39 18.85 47.86
CA ASP A 403 -27.67 20.14 47.20
C ASP A 403 -26.71 20.46 46.03
N ASP A 404 -25.76 19.62 45.76
CA ASP A 404 -24.84 19.86 44.64
C ASP A 404 -25.59 19.78 43.29
N GLY A 405 -25.51 20.87 42.52
CA GLY A 405 -26.11 20.91 41.15
C GLY A 405 -25.55 19.87 40.22
N THR A 406 -26.24 19.58 39.14
CA THR A 406 -25.89 18.53 38.14
C THR A 406 -24.44 18.61 37.68
N LEU A 407 -23.92 19.81 37.43
CA LEU A 407 -22.53 19.99 37.01
C LEU A 407 -21.56 19.58 38.14
N MET A 408 -21.86 19.90 39.39
CA MET A 408 -20.98 19.53 40.51
C MET A 408 -21.00 18.02 40.73
N ARG A 409 -22.15 17.38 40.62
CA ARG A 409 -22.29 15.92 40.70
C ARG A 409 -21.50 15.23 39.56
N LEU A 410 -21.54 15.79 38.33
CA LEU A 410 -20.78 15.32 37.22
C LEU A 410 -19.27 15.40 37.49
N LEU A 411 -18.81 16.55 38.02
CA LEU A 411 -17.39 16.80 38.30
C LEU A 411 -16.86 15.99 39.50
N THR A 412 -17.74 15.44 40.33
CA THR A 412 -17.40 14.71 41.56
C THR A 412 -17.73 13.22 41.50
N ALA A 413 -18.35 12.77 40.41
CA ALA A 413 -18.67 11.37 40.23
C ALA A 413 -17.38 10.51 40.32
N PRO A 414 -17.36 9.45 41.14
CA PRO A 414 -16.14 8.64 41.35
C PRO A 414 -15.83 7.72 40.17
N ILE A 415 -15.69 8.34 39.01
CA ILE A 415 -15.50 7.67 37.73
C ILE A 415 -14.29 8.29 37.06
N TYR A 416 -13.42 7.46 36.54
CA TYR A 416 -12.24 7.89 35.79
C TYR A 416 -12.47 7.76 34.31
N LEU A 417 -12.28 8.84 33.57
CA LEU A 417 -12.58 8.97 32.15
C LEU A 417 -11.33 9.28 31.28
N THR A 418 -10.17 9.49 31.91
CA THR A 418 -8.92 9.83 31.20
C THR A 418 -8.56 8.82 30.13
N HIS A 419 -8.92 7.54 30.28
CA HIS A 419 -8.66 6.51 29.26
C HIS A 419 -9.33 6.80 27.92
N LEU A 420 -10.35 7.65 27.88
CA LEU A 420 -11.02 8.11 26.67
C LEU A 420 -10.33 9.30 26.00
N ALA A 421 -9.27 9.86 26.59
CA ALA A 421 -8.63 11.08 26.09
C ALA A 421 -7.87 10.86 24.78
N LEU A 422 -7.17 9.75 24.64
CA LEU A 422 -6.29 9.50 23.46
C LEU A 422 -7.02 8.92 22.24
N PRO A 423 -7.97 7.97 22.36
CA PRO A 423 -8.62 7.38 21.20
C PRO A 423 -9.24 8.38 20.20
N PRO A 424 -9.98 9.43 20.64
CA PRO A 424 -10.49 10.43 19.71
C PRO A 424 -9.38 11.19 18.98
N LEU A 425 -8.26 11.46 19.64
CA LEU A 425 -7.10 12.10 19.04
C LEU A 425 -6.53 11.25 17.91
N LEU A 426 -6.41 9.93 18.12
CA LEU A 426 -5.95 8.99 17.10
C LEU A 426 -6.90 8.94 15.91
N ILE A 427 -8.20 8.94 16.12
CA ILE A 427 -9.22 8.95 15.06
C ILE A 427 -9.12 10.22 14.22
N VAL A 428 -9.00 11.38 14.87
CA VAL A 428 -8.83 12.68 14.19
C VAL A 428 -7.55 12.68 13.37
N MET A 429 -6.45 12.21 13.94
CA MET A 429 -5.18 12.16 13.22
C MET A 429 -5.18 11.16 12.07
N ALA A 430 -5.83 10.01 12.22
CA ALA A 430 -6.02 9.06 11.12
C ALA A 430 -6.78 9.72 9.96
N ARG A 431 -7.84 10.50 10.26
CA ARG A 431 -8.57 11.26 9.23
C ARG A 431 -7.68 12.30 8.55
N VAL A 432 -6.92 13.10 9.32
CA VAL A 432 -6.01 14.12 8.76
C VAL A 432 -4.97 13.48 7.84
N HIS A 433 -4.38 12.36 8.26
CA HIS A 433 -3.41 11.64 7.44
C HIS A 433 -4.04 11.02 6.19
N LEU A 434 -5.25 10.47 6.30
CA LEU A 434 -5.97 9.93 5.14
C LEU A 434 -6.27 11.03 4.12
N ALA A 435 -6.63 12.23 4.57
CA ALA A 435 -6.84 13.38 3.69
C ALA A 435 -5.54 13.79 2.99
N LYS A 436 -4.42 13.92 3.73
CA LYS A 436 -3.09 14.20 3.15
C LYS A 436 -2.66 13.11 2.17
N PHE A 437 -2.90 11.84 2.50
CA PHE A 437 -2.57 10.72 1.63
C PHE A 437 -3.36 10.77 0.31
N ARG A 438 -4.66 11.06 0.35
CA ARG A 438 -5.49 11.23 -0.86
C ARG A 438 -4.92 12.32 -1.77
N VAL A 439 -4.59 13.49 -1.21
CA VAL A 439 -3.99 14.60 -1.96
C VAL A 439 -2.64 14.18 -2.57
N SER A 440 -1.81 13.48 -1.82
CA SER A 440 -0.52 12.99 -2.32
C SER A 440 -0.68 11.98 -3.46
N VAL A 441 -1.64 11.05 -3.36
CA VAL A 441 -1.96 10.08 -4.42
C VAL A 441 -2.45 10.81 -5.68
N GLU A 442 -3.26 11.84 -5.52
CA GLU A 442 -3.77 12.64 -6.63
C GLU A 442 -2.65 13.41 -7.35
N HIS A 443 -1.73 14.01 -6.58
CA HIS A 443 -0.52 14.64 -7.16
C HIS A 443 0.36 13.65 -7.91
N VAL A 444 0.56 12.44 -7.39
CA VAL A 444 1.33 11.40 -8.08
C VAL A 444 0.63 10.95 -9.37
N ARG A 445 -0.69 10.78 -9.34
CA ARG A 445 -1.48 10.45 -10.54
C ARG A 445 -1.37 11.54 -11.61
N GLU A 446 -1.49 12.79 -11.21
CA GLU A 446 -1.36 13.92 -12.13
C GLU A 446 0.06 14.03 -12.71
N ALA A 447 1.09 13.88 -11.87
CA ALA A 447 2.48 13.85 -12.33
C ALA A 447 2.73 12.70 -13.32
N ASN A 448 2.19 11.51 -13.06
CA ASN A 448 2.29 10.37 -13.97
C ASN A 448 1.55 10.62 -15.29
N ARG A 449 0.39 11.31 -15.26
CA ARG A 449 -0.34 11.70 -16.46
C ARG A 449 0.48 12.66 -17.31
N ILE A 450 1.02 13.72 -16.70
CA ILE A 450 1.88 14.70 -17.38
C ILE A 450 3.12 14.02 -17.98
N LEU A 451 3.75 13.10 -17.23
CA LEU A 451 4.90 12.36 -17.71
C LEU A 451 4.54 11.45 -18.90
N ALA A 452 3.41 10.76 -18.83
CA ALA A 452 2.94 9.91 -19.94
C ALA A 452 2.64 10.73 -21.22
N GLU A 453 2.05 11.92 -21.06
CA GLU A 453 1.82 12.84 -22.19
C GLU A 453 3.14 13.36 -22.77
N ALA A 454 4.11 13.71 -21.93
CA ALA A 454 5.44 14.14 -22.37
C ALA A 454 6.18 13.04 -23.09
N LEU A 455 6.13 11.79 -22.60
CA LEU A 455 6.69 10.62 -23.27
C LEU A 455 6.08 10.38 -24.65
N ARG A 456 4.73 10.41 -24.76
CA ARG A 456 4.04 10.26 -26.05
C ARG A 456 4.46 11.34 -27.06
N ARG A 457 4.58 12.60 -26.63
CA ARG A 457 5.08 13.68 -27.49
C ARG A 457 6.49 13.39 -27.96
N ARG A 458 7.35 12.95 -27.08
CA ARG A 458 8.73 12.61 -27.42
C ARG A 458 8.84 11.44 -28.38
N GLU A 459 8.00 10.41 -28.18
CA GLU A 459 7.90 9.27 -29.10
C GLU A 459 7.43 9.71 -30.50
N MET A 460 6.43 10.61 -30.60
CA MET A 460 6.00 11.16 -31.86
C MET A 460 7.10 11.99 -32.53
N GLU A 461 7.80 12.85 -31.80
CA GLU A 461 8.94 13.62 -32.32
C GLU A 461 10.04 12.72 -32.87
N LEU A 462 10.37 11.66 -32.13
CA LEU A 462 11.36 10.66 -32.56
C LEU A 462 10.88 9.91 -33.81
N ALA A 463 9.61 9.50 -33.85
CA ALA A 463 9.04 8.82 -35.04
C ALA A 463 9.11 9.70 -36.29
N VAL A 464 8.77 10.97 -36.17
CA VAL A 464 8.87 11.95 -37.27
C VAL A 464 10.34 12.14 -37.69
N SER A 465 11.22 12.28 -36.71
CA SER A 465 12.68 12.41 -36.99
C SER A 465 13.24 11.20 -37.71
N HIS A 466 12.91 9.99 -37.26
CA HIS A 466 13.32 8.74 -37.90
C HIS A 466 12.72 8.55 -39.31
N ALA A 467 11.45 9.00 -39.50
CA ALA A 467 10.85 8.99 -40.84
C ALA A 467 11.63 9.90 -41.79
N ARG A 468 11.92 11.13 -41.34
CA ARG A 468 12.69 12.10 -42.15
C ARG A 468 14.09 11.63 -42.44
N GLN A 469 14.75 11.00 -41.46
CA GLN A 469 16.10 10.43 -41.67
C GLN A 469 16.08 9.33 -42.71
N ARG A 470 15.10 8.42 -42.65
CA ARG A 470 14.94 7.35 -43.67
C ARG A 470 14.69 7.87 -45.05
N ASP A 471 13.93 8.97 -45.18
CA ASP A 471 13.67 9.59 -46.49
C ASP A 471 14.93 10.25 -47.05
N LEU A 472 15.77 10.86 -46.20
CA LEU A 472 17.06 11.39 -46.61
C LEU A 472 18.01 10.27 -47.06
N GLU A 473 18.16 9.20 -46.26
CA GLU A 473 18.98 8.03 -46.58
C GLU A 473 18.55 7.37 -47.90
N ARG A 474 17.21 7.28 -48.18
CA ARG A 474 16.70 6.80 -49.46
C ARG A 474 17.05 7.73 -50.61
N GLY A 475 16.97 9.05 -50.37
CA GLY A 475 17.35 10.05 -51.36
C GLY A 475 18.83 9.97 -51.72
N GLU A 476 19.71 9.85 -50.73
CA GLU A 476 21.12 9.70 -50.89
C GLU A 476 21.48 8.40 -51.64
N ALA A 477 20.88 7.26 -51.21
CA ALA A 477 21.09 5.98 -51.90
C ALA A 477 20.63 6.00 -53.35
N ALA A 478 19.50 6.66 -53.65
CA ALA A 478 19.02 6.81 -55.02
C ALA A 478 19.93 7.72 -55.87
N GLN A 479 20.55 8.71 -55.26
CA GLN A 479 21.50 9.58 -55.95
C GLN A 479 22.84 8.83 -56.24
N GLU A 480 23.37 8.13 -55.23
CA GLU A 480 24.57 7.29 -55.41
C GLU A 480 24.35 6.24 -56.52
N GLU A 481 23.18 5.63 -56.54
CA GLU A 481 22.86 4.64 -57.58
C GLU A 481 22.80 5.28 -59.00
N ARG A 482 22.20 6.49 -59.09
CA ARG A 482 22.23 7.23 -60.37
C ARG A 482 23.66 7.55 -60.81
N GLU A 483 24.48 8.05 -59.88
CA GLU A 483 25.90 8.36 -60.22
C GLU A 483 26.66 7.13 -60.63
N ARG A 484 26.41 5.98 -59.99
CA ARG A 484 27.00 4.68 -60.39
C ARG A 484 26.60 4.29 -61.81
N ILE A 485 25.30 4.35 -62.12
CA ILE A 485 24.76 4.06 -63.46
C ILE A 485 25.36 4.99 -64.49
N TYR A 486 25.47 6.29 -64.25
CA TYR A 486 26.08 7.25 -65.13
C TYR A 486 27.55 6.96 -65.37
N SER A 487 28.34 6.57 -64.38
CA SER A 487 29.72 6.19 -64.49
C SER A 487 29.90 4.93 -65.34
N GLU A 488 29.08 3.89 -65.11
CA GLU A 488 29.12 2.65 -65.90
C GLU A 488 28.72 2.87 -67.35
N LEU A 489 27.71 3.69 -67.63
CA LEU A 489 27.37 4.07 -69.02
C LEU A 489 28.46 4.86 -69.66
N HIS A 490 29.12 5.79 -69.00
CA HIS A 490 30.16 6.61 -69.55
C HIS A 490 31.43 5.76 -69.87
N ASP A 491 31.84 4.94 -68.90
CA ASP A 491 33.10 4.19 -69.04
C ASP A 491 32.97 2.92 -69.93
N GLY A 492 31.84 2.25 -69.83
CA GLY A 492 31.56 1.05 -70.60
C GLY A 492 31.13 1.36 -72.03
N ILE A 493 30.07 2.12 -72.16
CA ILE A 493 29.42 2.37 -73.47
C ILE A 493 30.08 3.52 -74.24
N GLY A 494 30.28 4.66 -73.48
CA GLY A 494 30.86 5.86 -74.07
C GLY A 494 32.27 5.57 -74.68
N SER A 495 33.11 4.84 -73.99
CA SER A 495 34.45 4.48 -74.46
C SER A 495 34.45 3.53 -75.69
N LYS A 496 33.51 2.56 -75.74
CA LYS A 496 33.29 1.69 -76.84
C LYS A 496 32.81 2.46 -78.07
N LEU A 497 31.87 3.33 -77.92
CA LEU A 497 31.30 4.15 -79.00
C LEU A 497 32.32 5.09 -79.59
N VAL A 498 33.10 5.79 -78.76
CA VAL A 498 34.15 6.69 -79.16
C VAL A 498 35.23 5.91 -79.96
N ARG A 499 35.63 4.73 -79.51
CA ARG A 499 36.58 3.86 -80.20
C ARG A 499 36.08 3.42 -81.56
N THR A 500 34.81 3.01 -81.64
CA THR A 500 34.15 2.64 -82.90
C THR A 500 34.09 3.83 -83.84
N ILE A 501 33.74 5.02 -83.41
CA ILE A 501 33.68 6.27 -84.21
C ILE A 501 35.07 6.62 -84.74
N PHE A 502 36.11 6.59 -83.87
CA PHE A 502 37.50 6.85 -84.37
C PHE A 502 37.96 5.82 -85.33
N SER A 503 37.70 4.55 -85.13
CA SER A 503 38.11 3.48 -86.03
C SER A 503 37.40 3.54 -87.41
N VAL A 504 36.13 4.00 -87.41
CA VAL A 504 35.42 4.28 -88.70
C VAL A 504 36.04 5.48 -89.42
N ARG A 505 36.32 6.57 -88.69
CA ARG A 505 36.86 7.81 -89.24
C ARG A 505 38.28 7.59 -89.86
N ASP A 506 39.07 6.71 -89.24
CA ASP A 506 40.43 6.38 -89.70
C ASP A 506 40.40 5.36 -90.84
N GLY A 507 39.27 4.93 -91.37
CA GLY A 507 39.13 4.00 -92.47
C GLY A 507 39.64 2.57 -92.16
N ARG A 508 39.70 2.19 -90.88
CA ARG A 508 40.28 0.91 -90.42
C ARG A 508 39.24 -0.20 -90.24
N LEU A 509 37.96 0.09 -90.43
CA LEU A 509 36.87 -0.88 -90.34
C LEU A 509 36.09 -0.98 -91.62
N ASP A 510 35.77 -2.19 -92.03
CA ASP A 510 34.85 -2.47 -93.11
C ASP A 510 33.40 -2.38 -92.62
N ARG A 511 32.44 -2.46 -93.55
CA ARG A 511 31.02 -2.31 -93.24
C ARG A 511 30.52 -3.33 -92.18
N ASP A 512 31.00 -4.56 -92.27
CA ASP A 512 30.62 -5.66 -91.35
C ASP A 512 31.28 -5.51 -90.01
N GLN A 513 32.41 -4.86 -89.87
CA GLN A 513 33.09 -4.56 -88.65
C GLN A 513 32.43 -3.37 -87.88
N VAL A 514 31.89 -2.38 -88.60
CA VAL A 514 31.13 -1.29 -88.01
C VAL A 514 29.80 -1.81 -87.46
N GLU A 515 29.10 -2.66 -88.18
CA GLU A 515 27.87 -3.30 -87.76
C GLU A 515 28.07 -4.10 -86.47
N ARG A 516 29.14 -4.90 -86.40
CA ARG A 516 29.50 -5.64 -85.18
C ARG A 516 29.85 -4.75 -84.00
N GLY A 517 30.57 -3.66 -84.23
CA GLY A 517 30.89 -2.67 -83.18
C GLY A 517 29.66 -1.98 -82.62
N LEU A 518 28.70 -1.65 -83.46
CA LEU A 518 27.42 -1.05 -83.04
C LEU A 518 26.53 -2.05 -82.26
N LEU A 519 26.51 -3.32 -82.76
CA LEU A 519 25.78 -4.38 -82.00
C LEU A 519 26.38 -4.65 -80.64
N ASP A 520 27.75 -4.61 -80.51
CA ASP A 520 28.41 -4.77 -79.22
C ASP A 520 28.14 -3.59 -78.25
N VAL A 521 27.97 -2.37 -78.72
CA VAL A 521 27.51 -1.20 -77.97
C VAL A 521 26.05 -1.36 -77.55
N LEU A 522 25.17 -1.81 -78.47
CA LEU A 522 23.77 -2.02 -78.23
C LEU A 522 23.56 -3.14 -77.19
N GLN A 523 24.35 -4.17 -77.22
CA GLN A 523 24.38 -5.25 -76.25
C GLN A 523 24.82 -4.72 -74.88
N GLY A 524 25.82 -3.86 -74.76
CA GLY A 524 26.28 -3.24 -73.56
C GLY A 524 25.19 -2.33 -72.91
N VAL A 525 24.45 -1.59 -73.75
CA VAL A 525 23.28 -0.79 -73.26
C VAL A 525 22.21 -1.70 -72.70
N ARG A 526 21.89 -2.79 -73.39
CA ARG A 526 20.89 -3.75 -72.86
C ARG A 526 21.34 -4.43 -71.60
N GLU A 527 22.62 -4.72 -71.41
CA GLU A 527 23.14 -5.30 -70.14
C GLU A 527 22.95 -4.34 -68.96
N VAL A 528 23.30 -3.07 -69.10
CA VAL A 528 23.11 -2.05 -68.04
C VAL A 528 21.66 -1.82 -67.76
N ILE A 529 20.76 -1.79 -68.77
CA ILE A 529 19.29 -1.59 -68.50
C ILE A 529 18.69 -2.85 -67.89
N SER A 530 19.13 -4.07 -68.26
CA SER A 530 18.60 -5.31 -67.69
C SER A 530 19.08 -5.59 -66.24
N GLU A 531 20.19 -4.95 -65.81
CA GLU A 531 20.59 -5.00 -64.34
C GLU A 531 19.69 -4.16 -63.43
N THR A 532 18.94 -3.20 -64.01
CA THR A 532 18.05 -2.30 -63.25
C THR A 532 16.62 -2.84 -63.12
N ASP A 533 16.29 -3.98 -63.76
CA ASP A 533 14.91 -4.46 -63.80
C ASP A 533 14.55 -5.31 -62.56
N THR A 534 13.51 -4.93 -61.91
CA THR A 534 12.95 -5.46 -60.63
C THR A 534 12.32 -6.86 -60.75
N THR A 535 12.88 -7.77 -61.58
CA THR A 535 12.37 -9.13 -61.83
C THR A 535 12.56 -10.10 -60.64
N GLU A 536 13.22 -9.68 -59.58
CA GLU A 536 13.61 -10.57 -58.45
C GLU A 536 12.44 -11.04 -57.58
N HIS A 537 11.23 -10.54 -57.79
CA HIS A 537 10.08 -10.86 -56.91
C HIS A 537 8.87 -11.42 -57.65
N ARG A 538 9.02 -11.70 -58.99
CA ARG A 538 7.94 -12.34 -59.75
C ARG A 538 8.10 -13.86 -59.78
N PRO A 539 6.97 -14.62 -59.67
CA PRO A 539 6.99 -16.05 -59.84
C PRO A 539 7.58 -16.42 -61.21
N ILE A 540 8.40 -17.47 -61.25
CA ILE A 540 9.03 -17.93 -62.51
C ILE A 540 7.99 -18.38 -63.53
N GLN A 541 6.85 -18.87 -63.09
CA GLN A 541 5.69 -19.23 -63.91
C GLN A 541 5.19 -18.03 -64.72
N ASP A 542 5.03 -16.87 -64.07
CA ASP A 542 4.54 -15.66 -64.72
C ASP A 542 5.52 -15.17 -65.78
N ILE A 543 6.84 -15.24 -65.45
CA ILE A 543 7.89 -14.83 -66.38
C ILE A 543 7.92 -15.72 -67.61
N LEU A 544 7.84 -17.05 -67.42
CA LEU A 544 7.82 -18.01 -68.50
C LEU A 544 6.53 -17.97 -69.31
N PHE A 545 5.36 -17.68 -68.63
CA PHE A 545 4.09 -17.51 -69.32
C PHE A 545 4.12 -16.31 -70.28
N ASP A 546 4.54 -15.13 -69.72
CA ASP A 546 4.70 -13.91 -70.53
C ASP A 546 5.63 -14.16 -71.70
N TYR A 547 6.76 -14.85 -71.47
CA TYR A 547 7.70 -15.21 -72.52
C TYR A 547 7.07 -16.16 -73.55
N GLY A 548 6.27 -17.14 -73.18
CA GLY A 548 5.53 -18.04 -74.06
C GLY A 548 4.52 -17.29 -74.94
N VAL A 549 3.80 -16.33 -74.35
CA VAL A 549 2.87 -15.47 -75.06
C VAL A 549 3.60 -14.63 -76.14
N ASP A 550 4.74 -14.03 -75.73
CA ASP A 550 5.52 -13.20 -76.62
C ASP A 550 6.10 -14.05 -77.80
N LEU A 551 6.57 -15.28 -77.51
CA LEU A 551 7.04 -16.22 -78.50
C LEU A 551 5.96 -16.63 -79.49
N ASP A 552 4.77 -16.94 -79.00
CA ASP A 552 3.60 -17.30 -79.81
C ASP A 552 3.23 -16.12 -80.73
N ALA A 553 3.14 -14.91 -80.21
CA ALA A 553 2.81 -13.69 -80.95
C ALA A 553 3.86 -13.37 -82.02
N LEU A 554 5.18 -13.71 -81.78
CA LEU A 554 6.26 -13.37 -82.67
C LEU A 554 6.54 -14.44 -83.74
N LEU A 555 6.37 -15.72 -83.40
CA LEU A 555 6.82 -16.83 -84.19
C LEU A 555 5.74 -17.69 -84.85
N SER A 556 4.47 -17.63 -84.31
CA SER A 556 3.40 -18.46 -84.90
C SER A 556 3.06 -18.02 -86.31
N ALA A 557 3.17 -18.95 -87.23
CA ALA A 557 2.91 -18.80 -88.65
C ALA A 557 2.20 -20.09 -89.13
N PRO A 558 1.65 -20.11 -90.37
CA PRO A 558 0.98 -21.31 -90.85
C PRO A 558 1.85 -22.55 -90.84
N ASP A 559 3.21 -22.40 -90.92
CA ASP A 559 4.15 -23.46 -90.93
C ASP A 559 4.92 -23.66 -89.62
N PHE A 560 4.63 -22.86 -88.53
CA PHE A 560 5.30 -22.96 -87.25
C PHE A 560 4.36 -22.61 -86.12
N GLN A 561 4.22 -23.53 -85.17
CA GLN A 561 3.32 -23.37 -84.03
C GLN A 561 4.12 -23.35 -82.71
N VAL A 562 3.79 -22.39 -81.86
CA VAL A 562 4.31 -22.33 -80.51
C VAL A 562 3.20 -22.79 -79.52
N SER A 563 3.53 -23.66 -78.58
CA SER A 563 2.66 -24.06 -77.53
C SER A 563 3.42 -23.92 -76.20
N TYR A 564 2.70 -23.57 -75.16
CA TYR A 564 3.24 -23.47 -73.81
C TYR A 564 2.25 -24.06 -72.77
N ASP A 565 2.83 -24.92 -71.89
CA ASP A 565 2.09 -25.60 -70.81
C ASP A 565 2.82 -25.32 -69.48
N ILE A 566 2.34 -24.30 -68.76
CA ILE A 566 2.98 -23.82 -67.55
C ILE A 566 2.08 -24.12 -66.35
N GLU A 567 2.51 -25.05 -65.49
CA GLU A 567 1.82 -25.45 -64.28
C GLU A 567 1.81 -24.31 -63.27
N ASN A 568 0.62 -23.93 -62.81
CA ASN A 568 0.42 -22.74 -61.95
C ASN A 568 -0.22 -23.08 -60.57
N ASP A 569 -0.16 -24.35 -60.15
CA ASP A 569 -0.76 -24.81 -58.88
C ASP A 569 -0.06 -24.29 -57.61
N ARG A 570 1.23 -23.91 -57.75
CA ARG A 570 2.06 -23.41 -56.66
C ARG A 570 3.00 -22.33 -57.20
N GLU A 571 2.96 -21.11 -56.61
CA GLU A 571 3.87 -20.02 -56.98
C GLU A 571 5.33 -20.35 -56.58
N CYS A 572 6.24 -20.14 -57.50
CA CYS A 572 7.68 -20.33 -57.28
C CYS A 572 8.45 -19.04 -57.58
N VAL A 573 8.88 -18.33 -56.52
CA VAL A 573 9.74 -17.15 -56.64
C VAL A 573 11.19 -17.58 -56.45
N LEU A 574 11.98 -17.41 -57.47
CA LEU A 574 13.43 -17.72 -57.44
C LEU A 574 14.23 -16.49 -57.03
N LEU A 575 14.98 -16.59 -55.93
CA LEU A 575 15.81 -15.51 -55.37
C LEU A 575 17.23 -15.45 -55.96
N GLY A 576 17.91 -14.31 -55.77
CA GLY A 576 19.31 -14.16 -56.08
C GLY A 576 19.65 -14.24 -57.57
N GLY A 577 18.74 -13.76 -58.43
CA GLY A 577 19.00 -13.73 -59.88
C GLY A 577 18.80 -15.07 -60.57
N LEU A 578 18.34 -16.13 -59.90
CA LEU A 578 18.13 -17.46 -60.46
C LEU A 578 17.08 -17.45 -61.58
N SER A 579 16.03 -16.59 -61.49
CA SER A 579 15.03 -16.41 -62.54
C SER A 579 15.67 -15.97 -63.84
N LYS A 580 16.65 -15.06 -63.83
CA LYS A 580 17.40 -14.59 -64.99
C LYS A 580 18.22 -15.71 -65.61
N GLU A 581 18.87 -16.53 -64.79
CA GLU A 581 19.69 -17.63 -65.25
C GLU A 581 18.86 -18.77 -65.88
N VAL A 582 17.67 -19.06 -65.32
CA VAL A 582 16.69 -20.00 -65.88
C VAL A 582 16.22 -19.49 -67.24
N MET A 583 15.83 -18.21 -67.34
CA MET A 583 15.38 -17.59 -68.57
C MET A 583 16.46 -17.61 -69.65
N ARG A 584 17.71 -17.35 -69.30
CA ARG A 584 18.82 -17.45 -70.24
C ARG A 584 19.02 -18.86 -70.85
N ILE A 585 18.79 -19.92 -70.07
CA ILE A 585 18.80 -21.28 -70.52
C ILE A 585 17.62 -21.54 -71.46
N VAL A 586 16.42 -21.04 -71.12
CA VAL A 586 15.26 -21.19 -72.00
C VAL A 586 15.44 -20.45 -73.33
N GLU A 587 15.86 -19.17 -73.27
CA GLU A 587 16.10 -18.34 -74.45
C GLU A 587 17.12 -18.96 -75.33
N GLU A 588 18.22 -19.47 -74.80
CA GLU A 588 19.25 -20.15 -75.59
C GLU A 588 18.75 -21.49 -76.23
N SER A 589 17.90 -22.21 -75.45
CA SER A 589 17.29 -23.46 -75.96
C SER A 589 16.33 -23.16 -77.11
N VAL A 590 15.51 -22.14 -77.02
CA VAL A 590 14.59 -21.65 -78.05
C VAL A 590 15.38 -21.17 -79.26
N ALA A 591 16.46 -20.38 -79.05
CA ALA A 591 17.34 -19.91 -80.13
C ALA A 591 18.04 -21.07 -80.88
N ASN A 592 18.37 -22.12 -80.12
CA ASN A 592 18.98 -23.34 -80.77
C ASN A 592 17.94 -24.08 -81.60
N THR A 593 16.70 -24.22 -81.20
CA THR A 593 15.60 -24.76 -81.99
C THR A 593 15.44 -23.98 -83.33
N LEU A 594 15.30 -22.67 -83.18
CA LEU A 594 15.11 -21.79 -84.35
C LEU A 594 16.31 -21.83 -85.33
N LYS A 595 17.53 -22.00 -84.84
CA LYS A 595 18.74 -22.02 -85.66
C LYS A 595 18.99 -23.37 -86.26
N TYR A 596 18.69 -24.46 -85.60
CA TYR A 596 19.22 -25.78 -85.94
C TYR A 596 18.22 -26.90 -86.21
N ALA A 597 16.91 -26.74 -85.75
CA ALA A 597 16.01 -27.88 -85.71
C ALA A 597 15.08 -28.03 -86.91
N ARG A 598 14.92 -27.07 -87.84
CA ARG A 598 13.87 -27.09 -88.85
C ARG A 598 12.52 -27.59 -88.33
N ALA A 599 12.18 -27.15 -87.15
CA ALA A 599 10.98 -27.54 -86.47
C ALA A 599 9.73 -26.86 -87.03
N SER A 600 8.60 -27.51 -87.00
CA SER A 600 7.26 -26.92 -87.24
C SER A 600 6.50 -26.64 -85.97
N ARG A 601 6.98 -27.16 -84.83
CA ARG A 601 6.36 -26.97 -83.50
C ARG A 601 7.44 -26.77 -82.45
N LEU A 602 7.19 -25.81 -81.56
CA LEU A 602 7.97 -25.57 -80.32
C LEU A 602 7.02 -25.63 -79.13
N ASN A 603 7.36 -26.44 -78.14
CA ASN A 603 6.64 -26.55 -76.92
C ASN A 603 7.52 -26.13 -75.70
N LEU A 604 7.02 -25.20 -74.87
CA LEU A 604 7.64 -24.76 -73.66
C LEU A 604 6.78 -25.25 -72.49
N SER A 605 7.34 -26.03 -71.59
CA SER A 605 6.61 -26.48 -70.44
C SER A 605 7.39 -26.25 -69.12
N LEU A 606 6.67 -25.92 -68.08
CA LEU A 606 7.19 -25.82 -66.73
C LEU A 606 6.30 -26.65 -65.77
N ARG A 607 6.94 -27.48 -64.96
CA ARG A 607 6.28 -28.30 -63.92
C ARG A 607 7.05 -28.24 -62.64
N LEU A 608 6.28 -28.33 -61.55
CA LEU A 608 6.83 -28.45 -60.19
C LEU A 608 6.58 -29.88 -59.69
N ASP A 609 7.63 -30.69 -59.71
CA ASP A 609 7.58 -32.07 -59.20
C ASP A 609 8.16 -32.12 -57.76
N GLY A 610 7.28 -32.03 -56.78
CA GLY A 610 7.66 -31.87 -55.35
C GLY A 610 8.51 -30.61 -55.12
N ASP A 611 9.76 -30.78 -54.73
CA ASP A 611 10.73 -29.69 -54.51
C ASP A 611 11.73 -29.53 -55.70
N VAL A 612 11.29 -29.87 -56.90
CA VAL A 612 12.11 -29.73 -58.12
C VAL A 612 11.32 -28.95 -59.18
N LEU A 613 11.92 -27.88 -59.68
CA LEU A 613 11.46 -27.14 -60.83
C LEU A 613 11.99 -27.83 -62.12
N VAL A 614 11.09 -28.17 -63.00
CA VAL A 614 11.42 -28.79 -64.28
C VAL A 614 10.93 -27.88 -65.43
N VAL A 615 11.88 -27.39 -66.23
CA VAL A 615 11.56 -26.59 -67.44
C VAL A 615 12.02 -27.38 -68.65
N VAL A 616 11.09 -27.53 -69.62
CA VAL A 616 11.35 -28.29 -70.82
C VAL A 616 11.05 -27.45 -72.04
N VAL A 617 11.98 -27.45 -72.98
CA VAL A 617 11.83 -26.88 -74.32
C VAL A 617 11.93 -28.03 -75.32
N GLU A 618 10.89 -28.30 -76.10
CA GLU A 618 10.77 -29.37 -77.05
C GLU A 618 10.51 -28.85 -78.44
N ASP A 619 11.12 -29.48 -79.46
CA ASP A 619 10.81 -29.23 -80.86
C ASP A 619 10.59 -30.56 -81.62
N ASP A 620 9.83 -30.50 -82.71
CA ASP A 620 9.56 -31.61 -83.60
C ASP A 620 10.53 -31.64 -84.83
N GLY A 621 11.60 -30.90 -84.76
CA GLY A 621 12.54 -30.75 -85.90
C GLY A 621 13.45 -31.91 -86.13
N GLN A 622 13.55 -32.36 -87.40
CA GLN A 622 14.52 -33.37 -87.80
C GLN A 622 15.91 -32.77 -88.10
N SER A 623 16.95 -33.46 -87.61
CA SER A 623 18.33 -33.04 -87.94
C SER A 623 18.56 -33.12 -89.40
N ALA A 624 18.99 -32.02 -89.99
CA ALA A 624 19.41 -32.00 -91.37
C ALA A 624 20.69 -32.85 -91.53
N ALA A 625 20.51 -34.12 -91.82
CA ALA A 625 21.53 -34.97 -92.39
C ALA A 625 21.43 -34.84 -93.94
N GLY A 626 22.04 -33.80 -94.53
CA GLY A 626 22.11 -33.57 -95.98
C GLY A 626 22.99 -32.35 -96.30
N PRO A 627 23.57 -32.25 -97.52
CA PRO A 627 24.50 -31.17 -97.83
C PRO A 627 23.84 -29.80 -97.68
N ALA A 628 24.50 -28.88 -97.00
CA ALA A 628 24.03 -27.56 -96.70
C ALA A 628 23.55 -26.78 -97.94
N PRO A 629 22.35 -26.15 -97.95
CA PRO A 629 21.96 -25.20 -98.96
C PRO A 629 22.85 -23.97 -98.88
N ALA A 630 23.23 -23.46 -100.07
CA ALA A 630 24.21 -22.39 -100.27
C ALA A 630 23.72 -20.96 -99.94
N VAL A 631 22.94 -20.77 -98.87
CA VAL A 631 22.66 -19.44 -98.37
C VAL A 631 22.77 -19.53 -96.83
N ARG A 632 23.96 -19.18 -96.32
CA ARG A 632 24.20 -18.95 -94.89
C ARG A 632 23.55 -17.62 -94.48
N PRO A 633 22.67 -17.54 -93.52
CA PRO A 633 22.48 -16.31 -92.77
C PRO A 633 23.74 -16.09 -91.91
N ALA A 634 24.31 -14.91 -92.03
CA ALA A 634 25.54 -14.51 -91.34
C ALA A 634 25.31 -14.30 -89.85
N PHE A 635 25.17 -15.37 -89.08
CA PHE A 635 25.24 -15.31 -87.63
C PHE A 635 26.16 -16.44 -87.15
N GLY A 636 27.33 -16.03 -86.66
CA GLY A 636 28.32 -16.64 -85.85
C GLY A 636 28.47 -18.14 -85.84
N THR A 637 29.67 -18.64 -86.18
CA THR A 637 30.12 -20.03 -86.00
C THR A 637 29.87 -20.52 -84.58
N SER A 638 28.81 -21.27 -84.40
CA SER A 638 28.59 -21.95 -83.11
C SER A 638 29.47 -23.18 -83.02
N THR A 639 30.58 -23.06 -82.39
CA THR A 639 31.38 -24.13 -81.85
C THR A 639 30.62 -24.71 -80.66
N GLY A 640 30.01 -25.83 -80.67
CA GLY A 640 29.35 -26.58 -79.59
C GLY A 640 29.32 -26.04 -78.14
N GLN A 641 29.73 -24.78 -77.92
CA GLN A 641 29.87 -24.12 -76.66
C GLN A 641 28.51 -23.79 -75.96
N GLY A 642 27.43 -23.61 -76.76
CA GLY A 642 26.10 -23.25 -76.13
C GLY A 642 25.59 -24.34 -75.22
N LEU A 643 25.67 -25.61 -75.57
CA LEU A 643 25.26 -26.74 -74.74
C LEU A 643 26.16 -26.90 -73.51
N ILE A 644 27.45 -26.59 -73.62
CA ILE A 644 28.44 -26.64 -72.54
C ILE A 644 28.07 -25.51 -71.53
N ASN A 645 27.83 -24.31 -72.06
CA ASN A 645 27.48 -23.14 -71.22
C ASN A 645 26.16 -23.35 -70.46
N MET A 646 25.14 -23.92 -71.11
CA MET A 646 23.86 -24.22 -70.44
C MET A 646 24.00 -25.26 -69.34
N ARG A 647 24.80 -26.31 -69.53
CA ARG A 647 25.12 -27.30 -68.47
C ARG A 647 25.88 -26.68 -67.32
N GLU A 648 26.86 -25.83 -67.60
CA GLU A 648 27.65 -25.17 -66.59
C GLU A 648 26.80 -24.16 -65.80
N ARG A 649 25.92 -23.44 -66.49
CA ARG A 649 24.97 -22.52 -65.90
C ARG A 649 23.97 -23.24 -64.97
N ALA A 650 23.38 -24.36 -65.45
CA ALA A 650 22.50 -25.19 -64.63
C ALA A 650 23.23 -25.73 -63.39
N ARG A 651 24.47 -26.18 -63.49
CA ARG A 651 25.26 -26.62 -62.32
C ARG A 651 25.56 -25.53 -61.33
N ARG A 652 25.82 -24.30 -61.76
CA ARG A 652 26.06 -23.16 -60.91
C ARG A 652 24.79 -22.83 -60.08
N MET A 653 23.60 -23.09 -60.62
CA MET A 653 22.33 -22.97 -59.95
C MET A 653 21.99 -24.16 -59.04
N GLY A 654 22.84 -25.20 -58.96
CA GLY A 654 22.58 -26.43 -58.22
C GLY A 654 21.65 -27.41 -58.97
N GLY A 655 21.38 -27.17 -60.26
CA GLY A 655 20.52 -27.97 -61.11
C GLY A 655 21.24 -28.81 -62.13
N GLU A 656 20.52 -29.48 -63.01
CA GLU A 656 21.02 -30.30 -64.10
C GLU A 656 20.33 -29.88 -65.42
N TYR A 657 21.08 -29.77 -66.45
CA TYR A 657 20.59 -29.54 -67.81
C TYR A 657 20.92 -30.77 -68.72
N ARG A 658 19.85 -31.33 -69.32
CA ARG A 658 19.93 -32.44 -70.29
C ARG A 658 19.43 -31.98 -71.66
N PHE A 659 20.14 -32.40 -72.69
CA PHE A 659 19.70 -32.23 -74.07
C PHE A 659 19.66 -33.60 -74.70
N GLU A 660 18.49 -33.97 -75.20
CA GLU A 660 18.24 -35.25 -75.85
C GLU A 660 17.70 -34.97 -77.26
N ARG A 661 18.20 -35.75 -78.22
CA ARG A 661 17.81 -35.67 -79.62
C ARG A 661 17.33 -37.05 -80.07
N GLY A 662 16.11 -37.10 -80.56
CA GLY A 662 15.49 -38.32 -81.09
C GLY A 662 15.05 -38.19 -82.54
N PRO A 663 14.43 -39.25 -83.13
CA PRO A 663 13.87 -39.24 -84.45
C PRO A 663 12.69 -38.23 -84.60
N ASP A 664 12.02 -37.88 -83.52
CA ASP A 664 10.79 -37.07 -83.47
C ASP A 664 11.08 -35.65 -83.00
N GLY A 665 12.34 -35.22 -82.86
CA GLY A 665 12.72 -33.89 -82.45
C GLY A 665 13.79 -33.83 -81.34
N ALA A 666 13.99 -32.65 -80.78
CA ALA A 666 14.92 -32.45 -79.67
C ALA A 666 14.16 -31.95 -78.39
N ARG A 667 14.72 -32.34 -77.25
CA ARG A 667 14.21 -31.97 -75.91
C ARG A 667 15.36 -31.43 -75.09
N SER A 668 15.21 -30.23 -74.60
CA SER A 668 16.04 -29.56 -73.58
C SER A 668 15.34 -29.55 -72.24
N THR A 669 15.89 -30.20 -71.22
CA THR A 669 15.30 -30.29 -69.87
C THR A 669 16.22 -29.64 -68.84
N LEU A 670 15.77 -28.65 -68.18
CA LEU A 670 16.42 -28.06 -67.00
C LEU A 670 15.66 -28.52 -65.69
N THR A 671 16.40 -29.15 -64.80
CA THR A 671 15.94 -29.55 -63.47
C THR A 671 16.66 -28.73 -62.41
N LEU A 672 15.90 -28.04 -61.52
CA LEU A 672 16.44 -27.21 -60.44
C LEU A 672 15.80 -27.58 -59.09
N PRO A 673 16.59 -28.09 -58.13
CA PRO A 673 16.09 -28.35 -56.79
C PRO A 673 15.68 -27.04 -56.08
N LEU A 674 14.47 -26.96 -55.52
CA LEU A 674 13.95 -25.77 -54.84
C LEU A 674 14.43 -25.61 -53.40
N VAL A 675 15.34 -26.49 -52.90
CA VAL A 675 15.94 -26.39 -51.54
C VAL A 675 16.73 -25.08 -51.36
N ALA A 676 17.04 -24.36 -52.44
CA ALA A 676 17.63 -23.01 -52.44
C ALA A 676 16.62 -21.90 -52.82
N ALA A 677 15.34 -22.21 -53.02
CA ALA A 677 14.31 -21.25 -53.44
C ALA A 677 13.13 -21.31 -52.45
N VAL A 678 12.80 -20.17 -51.82
CA VAL A 678 11.72 -20.09 -50.84
C VAL A 678 10.38 -20.14 -51.58
N ALA A 679 9.63 -21.21 -51.39
CA ALA A 679 8.22 -21.26 -51.73
C ALA A 679 7.41 -20.58 -50.64
N ALA A 680 6.83 -19.43 -50.89
CA ALA A 680 5.89 -18.76 -49.95
C ALA A 680 4.47 -19.39 -50.09
N PRO A 681 3.83 -19.83 -49.03
CA PRO A 681 2.42 -20.24 -49.09
C PRO A 681 1.52 -19.03 -49.34
N ARG A 682 0.50 -19.19 -50.18
CA ARG A 682 -0.58 -18.17 -50.33
C ARG A 682 -1.21 -17.89 -48.98
N HIS A 683 -1.15 -16.65 -48.47
CA HIS A 683 -1.98 -16.18 -47.35
C HIS A 683 -3.45 -16.08 -47.83
N GLU A 684 -4.29 -16.94 -47.27
CA GLU A 684 -5.74 -16.73 -47.25
C GLU A 684 -6.02 -15.36 -46.60
N VAL A 685 -6.61 -14.47 -47.36
CA VAL A 685 -7.14 -13.18 -46.85
C VAL A 685 -8.38 -13.49 -46.04
N VAL A 686 -8.23 -13.61 -44.73
CA VAL A 686 -9.34 -13.62 -43.77
C VAL A 686 -9.84 -12.19 -43.68
N ALA A 687 -11.07 -11.98 -44.16
CA ALA A 687 -11.80 -10.73 -44.00
C ALA A 687 -12.05 -10.41 -42.52
N PRO A 688 -11.90 -9.16 -42.08
CA PRO A 688 -12.20 -8.80 -40.69
C PRO A 688 -13.70 -8.82 -40.43
N ARG A 689 -14.10 -9.46 -39.35
CA ARG A 689 -15.41 -9.29 -38.72
C ARG A 689 -15.45 -8.06 -37.83
#